data_bb9a495c97c9360934e421bb01ffd62e
#
_entry.id   bb9a495c97c9360934e421bb01ffd62e
#
_cell.length_a   1.000
_cell.length_b   1.000
_cell.length_c   1.000
_cell.angle_alpha   90.00
_cell.angle_beta   90.00
_cell.angle_gamma   90.00
#
_symmetry.space_group_name_H-M   'P 1'
#
loop_
_entity.id
_entity.type
_entity.pdbx_description
1 polymer ?
#
loop_
_entity_poly.entity_id
_entity_poly.type
_entity_poly.pdbx_seq_one_letter_code
_entity_poly.pdbx_strand_id
1 'polypeptide(L)'
;MNAARQPPVRLWFWAGVLLTVAKLWLVRGQTVYAIAGADHDDRLFLLLAEHLMHGEWLGPYNQLTLAKGPFYSCWIAAVYGLGLPLFFAQHLLYAAACAVFIAACRPAIRSGAALFFIYALLLWNPMSFDASGMGRVLSQHVYGPLALLMFAGLIALFLRRDQSLRRLLPWAALLGLAFSAFWLTREESIWIVPSLLLLAGPSLVSAWHSSRADFRRVAQAFGIAVLWGLLPILAVCGLNYAHYRWFGTVEYRAAAFTDAYGAMLRVKVGPTLPFVAVTREARAAMYAVSPAFAELKPHLDGGIGRDWAQSSEFLTHIPPDEHQIGGGWMMWALRDAVSAAGHGQNAKRDLKFYRQMADEINAACDDGRLPAGPQRSGFLPPWEEGQTAAVAKAFVEFTDYVVSFRNFSAYAGASDGTAQELELFQRMTREKLSPGPGTAALPAPTARDVQKTERLQQIGRTLRPVLFWLFWVAQGLALIRAAELLWRRRGSFPLTVTAAAWVGCFAYLLINAVVQVTSFPVLTISSFAPVYPLLLVFIAAVFWDAIAAWVVPRMPQRREKIVASRRGPRGIPVAPEVADALPWVMGLAALLPLIIWHAEFAKLFWFADDLFLVDQINRMGFWPWMTQDFAENFAPVFKLPWGAALFVFHGSYFSLLVLLWLTHACNTLILGRLLSRAGFSWSTVFLVQVVFALSVANLETLGWSVQWSAVLATLFLLLALLWQEKHTARLGTWQLHVHGPLLLFVTASACSFSRGVLTGAVIALAILLPATRGIGQQNRRSRWVLAGLMLAPSIVVTVLITLFSSGNHQHLGGHWAEITKYAAGYFLLNPVYLLFGFTTWEPMGLVLLGAAKLGLIYWGMTRVTGRPRVLLLLLLVYDLGNAGLLSLGRYHTGFDTTISSRYYYSSLLATLPFAALWIEHWLIRLFARAGLRQAVAYIVLVAVIWFTLRSWPQELASFTGWRGTEQRRLLQDEAAARAGATVPALGYMRTDRAMELIHRYNLH
;
A
#
# COMPACT_ATOMS: atom_id res chain seq x y z
N MET A 1 -36.57 -2.23 -29.80
CA MET A 1 -35.17 -1.69 -29.69
C MET A 1 -35.14 -0.69 -28.54
N ASN A 2 -34.80 -1.14 -27.33
CA ASN A 2 -34.55 -0.29 -26.18
C ASN A 2 -33.07 -0.47 -25.78
N ALA A 3 -32.25 0.53 -26.14
CA ALA A 3 -30.88 0.61 -25.71
C ALA A 3 -30.89 0.72 -24.16
N ALA A 4 -30.50 -0.32 -23.48
CA ALA A 4 -30.28 -0.32 -22.05
C ALA A 4 -29.25 0.77 -21.74
N ARG A 5 -29.68 1.81 -21.03
CA ARG A 5 -28.84 2.91 -20.54
C ARG A 5 -27.72 2.29 -19.70
N GLN A 6 -26.53 2.27 -20.24
CA GLN A 6 -25.32 2.05 -19.42
C GLN A 6 -25.28 3.18 -18.37
N PRO A 7 -25.15 2.87 -17.08
CA PRO A 7 -24.97 3.89 -16.06
C PRO A 7 -23.56 4.48 -16.23
N PRO A 8 -23.32 5.64 -15.69
CA PRO A 8 -22.64 6.75 -16.32
C PRO A 8 -21.12 6.59 -16.26
N VAL A 9 -20.53 5.99 -17.28
CA VAL A 9 -19.11 6.20 -17.62
C VAL A 9 -18.78 7.71 -17.54
N ARG A 10 -19.74 8.56 -17.85
CA ARG A 10 -19.66 10.01 -17.71
C ARG A 10 -19.47 10.49 -16.27
N LEU A 11 -20.13 9.88 -15.28
CA LEU A 11 -19.97 10.28 -13.86
C LEU A 11 -18.52 10.04 -13.38
N TRP A 12 -17.99 8.86 -13.60
CA TRP A 12 -16.62 8.51 -13.18
C TRP A 12 -15.55 9.30 -13.94
N PHE A 13 -15.81 9.63 -15.20
CA PHE A 13 -14.95 10.53 -15.98
C PHE A 13 -14.91 11.93 -15.33
N TRP A 14 -16.08 12.53 -15.06
CA TRP A 14 -16.13 13.85 -14.45
C TRP A 14 -15.61 13.85 -13.00
N ALA A 15 -15.83 12.79 -12.26
CA ALA A 15 -15.21 12.60 -10.96
C ALA A 15 -13.66 12.60 -11.06
N GLY A 16 -13.10 11.92 -12.06
CA GLY A 16 -11.66 11.96 -12.35
C GLY A 16 -11.15 13.34 -12.71
N VAL A 17 -11.89 14.09 -13.56
CA VAL A 17 -11.56 15.47 -13.89
C VAL A 17 -11.58 16.35 -12.65
N LEU A 18 -12.63 16.27 -11.82
CA LEU A 18 -12.73 17.04 -10.58
C LEU A 18 -11.58 16.72 -9.62
N LEU A 19 -11.23 15.44 -9.48
CA LEU A 19 -10.11 14.98 -8.65
C LEU A 19 -8.77 15.54 -9.13
N THR A 20 -8.58 15.64 -10.45
CA THR A 20 -7.39 16.26 -11.07
C THR A 20 -7.35 17.75 -10.81
N VAL A 21 -8.46 18.45 -11.05
CA VAL A 21 -8.56 19.90 -10.81
C VAL A 21 -8.29 20.21 -9.34
N ALA A 22 -8.87 19.43 -8.41
CA ALA A 22 -8.64 19.59 -6.98
C ALA A 22 -7.14 19.43 -6.62
N LYS A 23 -6.47 18.42 -7.18
CA LYS A 23 -5.03 18.24 -6.98
C LYS A 23 -4.24 19.44 -7.53
N LEU A 24 -4.48 19.80 -8.79
CA LEU A 24 -3.77 20.91 -9.44
C LEU A 24 -4.00 22.24 -8.71
N TRP A 25 -5.20 22.46 -8.16
CA TRP A 25 -5.48 23.64 -7.35
C TRP A 25 -4.74 23.63 -6.00
N LEU A 26 -4.65 22.47 -5.33
CA LEU A 26 -3.93 22.34 -4.06
C LEU A 26 -2.43 22.53 -4.22
N VAL A 27 -1.80 21.87 -5.22
CA VAL A 27 -0.34 21.96 -5.44
C VAL A 27 0.11 23.36 -5.81
N ARG A 28 -0.78 24.22 -6.32
CA ARG A 28 -0.46 25.64 -6.52
C ARG A 28 -0.24 26.44 -5.24
N GLY A 29 -0.50 25.85 -4.07
CA GLY A 29 -0.14 26.42 -2.76
C GLY A 29 1.28 26.09 -2.33
N GLN A 30 1.90 25.07 -2.91
CA GLN A 30 3.27 24.68 -2.56
C GLN A 30 4.28 25.69 -3.10
N THR A 31 5.33 25.93 -2.34
CA THR A 31 6.55 26.59 -2.79
C THR A 31 7.54 25.54 -3.30
N VAL A 32 8.54 26.00 -4.04
CA VAL A 32 9.71 25.21 -4.42
C VAL A 32 10.94 25.79 -3.74
N TYR A 33 12.05 25.08 -3.68
CA TYR A 33 13.27 25.62 -3.12
C TYR A 33 14.43 25.43 -4.09
N ALA A 34 15.32 26.41 -4.07
CA ALA A 34 16.53 26.45 -4.88
C ALA A 34 17.74 26.10 -4.00
N ILE A 35 18.60 25.24 -4.51
CA ILE A 35 19.94 25.04 -4.00
C ILE A 35 20.88 25.61 -5.06
N ALA A 36 21.17 26.91 -4.96
CA ALA A 36 21.93 27.63 -5.97
C ALA A 36 23.39 27.15 -6.11
N GLY A 37 23.98 26.69 -5.00
CA GLY A 37 25.29 26.04 -5.00
C GLY A 37 25.33 24.64 -5.62
N ALA A 38 24.20 24.08 -6.06
CA ALA A 38 24.15 22.80 -6.77
C ALA A 38 24.39 23.00 -8.29
N ASP A 39 25.57 23.44 -8.64
CA ASP A 39 25.98 23.75 -10.02
C ASP A 39 25.88 22.55 -10.98
N HIS A 40 25.96 21.32 -10.42
CA HIS A 40 25.92 20.06 -11.17
C HIS A 40 24.52 19.47 -11.28
N ASP A 41 23.51 20.05 -10.62
CA ASP A 41 22.11 19.56 -10.58
C ASP A 41 21.12 20.65 -10.97
N ASP A 42 20.50 21.31 -10.00
CA ASP A 42 19.37 22.23 -10.19
C ASP A 42 19.69 23.38 -11.13
N ARG A 43 20.81 24.07 -10.87
CA ARG A 43 21.25 25.23 -11.63
C ARG A 43 21.64 24.83 -13.07
N LEU A 44 22.32 23.68 -13.24
CA LEU A 44 22.71 23.19 -14.56
C LEU A 44 21.52 23.04 -15.50
N PHE A 45 20.43 22.41 -15.02
CA PHE A 45 19.24 22.22 -15.85
C PHE A 45 18.63 23.55 -16.33
N LEU A 46 18.67 24.59 -15.48
CA LEU A 46 18.16 25.92 -15.82
C LEU A 46 19.08 26.62 -16.82
N LEU A 47 20.40 26.61 -16.66
CA LEU A 47 21.36 27.20 -17.58
C LEU A 47 21.29 26.52 -18.95
N LEU A 48 21.27 25.19 -19.02
CA LEU A 48 21.12 24.48 -20.29
C LEU A 48 19.77 24.79 -20.96
N ALA A 49 18.69 25.01 -20.20
CA ALA A 49 17.40 25.41 -20.74
C ALA A 49 17.45 26.85 -21.27
N GLU A 50 18.16 27.75 -20.60
CA GLU A 50 18.35 29.12 -21.03
C GLU A 50 19.11 29.19 -22.38
N HIS A 51 20.20 28.41 -22.53
CA HIS A 51 20.91 28.29 -23.82
C HIS A 51 20.00 27.77 -24.94
N LEU A 52 19.20 26.74 -24.66
CA LEU A 52 18.21 26.20 -25.62
C LEU A 52 17.22 27.28 -26.09
N MET A 53 16.79 28.17 -25.20
CA MET A 53 15.87 29.26 -25.53
C MET A 53 16.53 30.36 -26.40
N HIS A 54 17.85 30.52 -26.27
CA HIS A 54 18.62 31.43 -27.14
C HIS A 54 19.06 30.77 -28.45
N GLY A 55 18.72 29.50 -28.70
CA GLY A 55 19.10 28.76 -29.90
C GLY A 55 20.54 28.26 -29.91
N GLU A 56 21.19 28.24 -28.78
CA GLU A 56 22.61 27.85 -28.59
C GLU A 56 22.81 26.39 -28.30
N TRP A 57 21.81 25.53 -28.51
CA TRP A 57 21.78 24.13 -28.09
C TRP A 57 22.00 24.06 -26.57
N LEU A 58 23.00 23.34 -26.07
CA LEU A 58 23.32 23.25 -24.64
C LEU A 58 24.36 24.30 -24.19
N GLY A 59 24.64 25.30 -25.00
CA GLY A 59 25.61 26.39 -24.75
C GLY A 59 27.04 26.03 -25.12
N PRO A 60 28.02 26.86 -24.73
CA PRO A 60 29.43 26.59 -24.94
C PRO A 60 29.87 25.29 -24.25
N TYR A 61 30.80 24.59 -24.88
CA TYR A 61 31.30 23.36 -24.24
C TYR A 61 32.15 23.68 -23.01
N ASN A 62 31.85 23.01 -21.91
CA ASN A 62 32.60 23.03 -20.68
C ASN A 62 32.39 21.67 -19.94
N GLN A 63 32.97 21.52 -18.74
CA GLN A 63 32.86 20.28 -17.93
C GLN A 63 31.43 19.90 -17.58
N LEU A 64 30.45 20.79 -17.70
CA LEU A 64 29.06 20.52 -17.33
C LEU A 64 28.15 20.24 -18.55
N THR A 65 28.53 20.68 -19.75
CA THR A 65 27.66 20.73 -20.94
C THR A 65 27.07 19.38 -21.34
N LEU A 66 27.85 18.30 -21.38
CA LEU A 66 27.41 16.95 -21.75
C LEU A 66 27.35 16.01 -20.53
N ALA A 67 27.27 16.55 -19.33
CA ALA A 67 27.23 15.77 -18.11
C ALA A 67 25.85 15.13 -17.86
N LYS A 68 24.79 15.83 -18.20
CA LYS A 68 23.39 15.38 -17.99
C LYS A 68 22.66 15.15 -19.31
N GLY A 69 21.65 14.25 -19.28
CA GLY A 69 20.75 14.07 -20.42
C GLY A 69 19.95 15.34 -20.73
N PRO A 70 19.82 15.74 -22.01
CA PRO A 70 19.26 17.06 -22.40
C PRO A 70 17.73 17.15 -22.27
N PHE A 71 17.01 16.02 -22.13
CA PHE A 71 15.55 16.03 -22.20
C PHE A 71 14.90 16.92 -21.14
N TYR A 72 15.42 16.90 -19.89
CA TYR A 72 14.80 17.71 -18.83
C TYR A 72 14.99 19.21 -19.07
N SER A 73 16.15 19.64 -19.55
CA SER A 73 16.39 21.04 -19.96
C SER A 73 15.53 21.44 -21.16
N CYS A 74 15.34 20.55 -22.16
CA CYS A 74 14.38 20.75 -23.23
C CYS A 74 12.93 20.89 -22.72
N TRP A 75 12.56 20.11 -21.71
CA TRP A 75 11.26 20.21 -21.04
C TRP A 75 11.08 21.56 -20.35
N ILE A 76 12.08 22.03 -19.59
CA ILE A 76 12.05 23.34 -18.94
C ILE A 76 11.89 24.46 -19.99
N ALA A 77 12.68 24.44 -21.04
CA ALA A 77 12.61 25.43 -22.12
C ALA A 77 11.22 25.43 -22.80
N ALA A 78 10.67 24.25 -23.09
CA ALA A 78 9.33 24.13 -23.69
C ALA A 78 8.23 24.67 -22.75
N VAL A 79 8.27 24.31 -21.45
CA VAL A 79 7.32 24.80 -20.45
C VAL A 79 7.40 26.30 -20.27
N TYR A 80 8.62 26.85 -20.26
CA TYR A 80 8.85 28.29 -20.23
C TYR A 80 8.25 29.00 -21.43
N GLY A 81 8.50 28.44 -22.65
CA GLY A 81 7.92 28.96 -23.89
C GLY A 81 6.39 28.96 -23.94
N LEU A 82 5.76 27.98 -23.26
CA LEU A 82 4.31 27.90 -23.09
C LEU A 82 3.76 28.87 -22.03
N GLY A 83 4.60 29.56 -21.28
CA GLY A 83 4.18 30.50 -20.24
C GLY A 83 3.69 29.82 -18.94
N LEU A 84 3.93 28.53 -18.77
CA LEU A 84 3.47 27.76 -17.62
C LEU A 84 4.51 27.73 -16.48
N PRO A 85 4.07 27.70 -15.22
CA PRO A 85 4.94 27.38 -14.10
C PRO A 85 5.43 25.93 -14.18
N LEU A 86 6.71 25.70 -13.89
CA LEU A 86 7.39 24.43 -14.15
C LEU A 86 6.76 23.26 -13.38
N PHE A 87 6.55 23.41 -12.07
CA PHE A 87 6.01 22.36 -11.24
C PHE A 87 4.53 22.07 -11.55
N PHE A 88 3.78 23.11 -11.88
CA PHE A 88 2.41 22.92 -12.37
C PHE A 88 2.39 22.07 -13.64
N ALA A 89 3.28 22.34 -14.60
CA ALA A 89 3.39 21.57 -15.84
C ALA A 89 3.83 20.12 -15.58
N GLN A 90 4.69 19.89 -14.60
CA GLN A 90 5.09 18.53 -14.16
C GLN A 90 3.92 17.75 -13.54
N HIS A 91 3.11 18.38 -12.69
CA HIS A 91 1.90 17.76 -12.15
C HIS A 91 0.87 17.48 -13.26
N LEU A 92 0.76 18.34 -14.24
CA LEU A 92 -0.11 18.13 -15.40
C LEU A 92 0.39 16.96 -16.27
N LEU A 93 1.70 16.84 -16.49
CA LEU A 93 2.31 15.70 -17.18
C LEU A 93 2.02 14.39 -16.44
N TYR A 94 2.16 14.39 -15.13
CA TYR A 94 1.85 13.20 -14.32
C TYR A 94 0.37 12.82 -14.39
N ALA A 95 -0.54 13.77 -14.29
CA ALA A 95 -1.98 13.55 -14.43
C ALA A 95 -2.33 13.03 -15.83
N ALA A 96 -1.70 13.55 -16.88
CA ALA A 96 -1.85 13.06 -18.24
C ALA A 96 -1.34 11.62 -18.39
N ALA A 97 -0.18 11.30 -17.82
CA ALA A 97 0.37 9.94 -17.82
C ALA A 97 -0.59 8.94 -17.14
N CYS A 98 -1.16 9.31 -15.98
CA CYS A 98 -2.19 8.52 -15.31
C CYS A 98 -3.43 8.30 -16.20
N ALA A 99 -3.92 9.37 -16.86
CA ALA A 99 -5.09 9.27 -17.75
C ALA A 99 -4.82 8.39 -18.97
N VAL A 100 -3.64 8.49 -19.57
CA VAL A 100 -3.19 7.65 -20.68
C VAL A 100 -3.07 6.19 -20.25
N PHE A 101 -2.54 5.93 -19.05
CA PHE A 101 -2.49 4.57 -18.49
C PHE A 101 -3.89 3.96 -18.33
N ILE A 102 -4.85 4.73 -17.82
CA ILE A 102 -6.25 4.30 -17.72
C ILE A 102 -6.86 4.04 -19.11
N ALA A 103 -6.58 4.90 -20.09
CA ALA A 103 -7.02 4.69 -21.46
C ALA A 103 -6.42 3.42 -22.09
N ALA A 104 -5.18 3.09 -21.74
CA ALA A 104 -4.54 1.83 -22.15
C ALA A 104 -5.25 0.60 -21.58
N CYS A 105 -5.64 0.64 -20.30
CA CYS A 105 -6.30 -0.47 -19.58
C CYS A 105 -7.78 -0.65 -19.93
N ARG A 106 -8.45 0.36 -20.53
CA ARG A 106 -9.90 0.36 -20.79
C ARG A 106 -10.44 -0.87 -21.53
N PRO A 107 -9.77 -1.52 -22.51
CA PRO A 107 -10.29 -2.71 -23.16
C PRO A 107 -10.44 -3.90 -22.22
N ALA A 108 -9.61 -4.00 -21.20
CA ALA A 108 -9.64 -5.10 -20.24
C ALA A 108 -10.51 -4.81 -19.02
N ILE A 109 -10.60 -3.54 -18.59
CA ILE A 109 -11.37 -3.11 -17.41
C ILE A 109 -12.62 -2.34 -17.89
N ARG A 110 -13.78 -3.00 -17.88
CA ARG A 110 -15.04 -2.40 -18.34
C ARG A 110 -15.73 -1.51 -17.29
N SER A 111 -15.41 -1.70 -16.00
CA SER A 111 -15.99 -0.93 -14.90
C SER A 111 -15.41 0.48 -14.85
N GLY A 112 -16.26 1.50 -15.04
CA GLY A 112 -15.86 2.91 -14.91
C GLY A 112 -15.39 3.25 -13.48
N ALA A 113 -16.02 2.65 -12.46
CA ALA A 113 -15.59 2.80 -11.07
C ALA A 113 -14.18 2.23 -10.84
N ALA A 114 -13.90 1.01 -11.33
CA ALA A 114 -12.57 0.41 -11.18
C ALA A 114 -11.49 1.28 -11.86
N LEU A 115 -11.76 1.78 -13.05
CA LEU A 115 -10.84 2.70 -13.75
C LEU A 115 -10.63 4.01 -12.96
N PHE A 116 -11.69 4.55 -12.36
CA PHE A 116 -11.61 5.74 -11.51
C PHE A 116 -10.75 5.49 -10.27
N PHE A 117 -10.94 4.38 -9.56
CA PHE A 117 -10.14 4.07 -8.38
C PHE A 117 -8.67 3.83 -8.71
N ILE A 118 -8.36 3.18 -9.84
CA ILE A 118 -6.97 3.03 -10.30
C ILE A 118 -6.38 4.42 -10.63
N TYR A 119 -7.16 5.28 -11.30
CA TYR A 119 -6.75 6.65 -11.59
C TYR A 119 -6.47 7.44 -10.31
N ALA A 120 -7.38 7.39 -9.34
CA ALA A 120 -7.25 8.06 -8.06
C ALA A 120 -6.01 7.56 -7.28
N LEU A 121 -5.79 6.24 -7.25
CA LEU A 121 -4.62 5.62 -6.64
C LEU A 121 -3.31 6.14 -7.24
N LEU A 122 -3.21 6.17 -8.57
CA LEU A 122 -2.03 6.68 -9.27
C LEU A 122 -1.85 8.18 -9.03
N LEU A 123 -2.92 8.97 -9.19
CA LEU A 123 -2.87 10.43 -9.14
C LEU A 123 -2.56 10.96 -7.74
N TRP A 124 -3.13 10.36 -6.69
CA TRP A 124 -3.12 10.88 -5.32
C TRP A 124 -2.17 10.11 -4.39
N ASN A 125 -1.07 9.57 -4.90
CA ASN A 125 -0.03 9.04 -4.03
C ASN A 125 0.79 10.18 -3.38
N PRO A 126 1.27 10.02 -2.14
CA PRO A 126 1.98 11.07 -1.42
C PRO A 126 3.18 11.63 -2.19
N MET A 127 3.96 10.78 -2.86
CA MET A 127 5.14 11.20 -3.59
C MET A 127 4.84 12.07 -4.80
N SER A 128 3.61 12.01 -5.34
CA SER A 128 3.20 12.86 -6.46
C SER A 128 2.94 14.33 -6.07
N PHE A 129 3.02 14.66 -4.79
CA PHE A 129 2.92 16.03 -4.23
C PHE A 129 3.84 16.23 -3.01
N ASP A 130 4.88 15.41 -2.89
CA ASP A 130 5.99 15.70 -2.01
C ASP A 130 6.71 16.97 -2.44
N ALA A 131 7.10 17.82 -1.49
CA ALA A 131 7.89 19.02 -1.74
C ALA A 131 9.21 19.03 -0.97
N SER A 132 9.39 18.13 -0.01
CA SER A 132 10.62 18.08 0.79
C SER A 132 11.85 17.66 -0.03
N GLY A 133 11.70 16.64 -0.85
CA GLY A 133 12.75 16.17 -1.75
C GLY A 133 12.45 16.51 -3.20
N MET A 134 11.17 16.57 -3.56
CA MET A 134 10.72 16.84 -4.92
C MET A 134 10.42 18.34 -5.19
N GLY A 135 10.52 19.23 -4.20
CA GLY A 135 10.39 20.67 -4.39
C GLY A 135 11.59 21.35 -5.08
N ARG A 136 12.50 20.60 -5.67
CA ARG A 136 13.71 21.03 -6.39
C ARG A 136 13.56 20.89 -7.89
N VAL A 137 14.39 21.61 -8.66
CA VAL A 137 14.45 21.51 -10.12
C VAL A 137 15.21 20.24 -10.53
N LEU A 138 14.53 19.09 -10.41
CA LEU A 138 15.12 17.77 -10.63
C LEU A 138 14.43 17.00 -11.76
N SER A 139 15.23 16.27 -12.54
CA SER A 139 14.75 15.46 -13.68
C SER A 139 13.82 14.30 -13.27
N GLN A 140 13.79 13.92 -12.01
CA GLN A 140 12.92 12.90 -11.43
C GLN A 140 11.43 13.20 -11.62
N HIS A 141 11.05 14.47 -11.73
CA HIS A 141 9.66 14.88 -11.98
C HIS A 141 9.09 14.38 -13.30
N VAL A 142 9.90 14.30 -14.34
CA VAL A 142 9.47 13.76 -15.65
C VAL A 142 9.75 12.27 -15.77
N TYR A 143 10.69 11.75 -15.01
CA TYR A 143 11.19 10.39 -15.13
C TYR A 143 10.12 9.33 -14.74
N GLY A 144 9.41 9.52 -13.62
CA GLY A 144 8.31 8.66 -13.20
C GLY A 144 7.11 8.65 -14.17
N PRO A 145 6.59 9.83 -14.61
CA PRO A 145 5.56 9.90 -15.66
C PRO A 145 5.93 9.19 -16.95
N LEU A 146 7.20 9.32 -17.41
CA LEU A 146 7.67 8.66 -18.62
C LEU A 146 7.68 7.13 -18.49
N ALA A 147 8.08 6.60 -17.33
CA ALA A 147 7.99 5.16 -17.05
C ALA A 147 6.53 4.67 -17.12
N LEU A 148 5.59 5.42 -16.57
CA LEU A 148 4.16 5.10 -16.63
C LEU A 148 3.61 5.11 -18.05
N LEU A 149 4.05 6.07 -18.89
CA LEU A 149 3.67 6.15 -20.31
C LEU A 149 4.21 4.96 -21.12
N MET A 150 5.42 4.49 -20.85
CA MET A 150 5.96 3.27 -21.49
C MET A 150 5.14 2.04 -21.12
N PHE A 151 4.79 1.87 -19.85
CA PHE A 151 3.89 0.79 -19.43
C PHE A 151 2.52 0.90 -20.10
N ALA A 152 1.95 2.11 -20.19
CA ALA A 152 0.69 2.35 -20.90
C ALA A 152 0.78 1.94 -22.38
N GLY A 153 1.87 2.30 -23.06
CA GLY A 153 2.10 1.93 -24.46
C GLY A 153 2.12 0.41 -24.67
N LEU A 154 2.90 -0.31 -23.85
CA LEU A 154 3.01 -1.77 -23.91
C LEU A 154 1.70 -2.48 -23.59
N ILE A 155 1.02 -2.07 -22.52
CA ILE A 155 -0.30 -2.60 -22.15
C ILE A 155 -1.31 -2.37 -23.27
N ALA A 156 -1.29 -1.18 -23.88
CA ALA A 156 -2.20 -0.84 -24.96
C ALA A 156 -1.94 -1.67 -26.22
N LEU A 157 -0.68 -1.91 -26.59
CA LEU A 157 -0.29 -2.75 -27.71
C LEU A 157 -0.75 -4.20 -27.49
N PHE A 158 -0.56 -4.74 -26.29
CA PHE A 158 -1.04 -6.08 -25.95
C PHE A 158 -2.57 -6.18 -26.03
N LEU A 159 -3.28 -5.28 -25.39
CA LEU A 159 -4.76 -5.35 -25.30
C LEU A 159 -5.47 -5.04 -26.61
N ARG A 160 -4.75 -4.45 -27.58
CA ARG A 160 -5.30 -4.08 -28.90
C ARG A 160 -4.64 -4.82 -30.07
N ARG A 161 -3.83 -5.85 -29.80
CA ARG A 161 -3.04 -6.58 -30.79
C ARG A 161 -3.87 -7.13 -31.96
N ASP A 162 -5.15 -7.41 -31.73
CA ASP A 162 -6.09 -7.89 -32.75
C ASP A 162 -6.68 -6.77 -33.61
N GLN A 163 -6.38 -5.50 -33.32
CA GLN A 163 -6.88 -4.34 -34.04
C GLN A 163 -5.96 -4.00 -35.23
N SER A 164 -6.46 -3.13 -36.14
CA SER A 164 -5.69 -2.67 -37.29
C SER A 164 -4.42 -1.90 -36.87
N LEU A 165 -3.37 -1.95 -37.70
CA LEU A 165 -2.11 -1.23 -37.45
C LEU A 165 -2.36 0.27 -37.19
N ARG A 166 -3.28 0.90 -37.90
CA ARG A 166 -3.63 2.33 -37.71
C ARG A 166 -4.04 2.64 -36.26
N ARG A 167 -4.66 1.71 -35.54
CA ARG A 167 -5.04 1.86 -34.14
C ARG A 167 -3.90 1.55 -33.15
N LEU A 168 -2.89 0.80 -33.59
CA LEU A 168 -1.67 0.53 -32.82
C LEU A 168 -0.66 1.65 -32.93
N LEU A 169 -0.62 2.38 -34.07
CA LEU A 169 0.37 3.44 -34.33
C LEU A 169 0.51 4.48 -33.21
N PRO A 170 -0.57 5.09 -32.66
CA PRO A 170 -0.44 6.08 -31.60
C PRO A 170 0.24 5.51 -30.34
N TRP A 171 -0.05 4.26 -29.99
CA TRP A 171 0.52 3.59 -28.83
C TRP A 171 1.98 3.19 -29.04
N ALA A 172 2.31 2.79 -30.28
CA ALA A 172 3.69 2.50 -30.68
C ALA A 172 4.55 3.78 -30.68
N ALA A 173 4.03 4.90 -31.23
CA ALA A 173 4.71 6.19 -31.18
C ALA A 173 4.87 6.69 -29.73
N LEU A 174 3.82 6.60 -28.91
CA LEU A 174 3.87 6.93 -27.49
C LEU A 174 4.97 6.15 -26.76
N LEU A 175 5.02 4.82 -26.97
CA LEU A 175 6.03 3.96 -26.37
C LEU A 175 7.44 4.41 -26.75
N GLY A 176 7.68 4.61 -28.06
CA GLY A 176 8.99 5.04 -28.56
C GLY A 176 9.40 6.41 -28.05
N LEU A 177 8.53 7.41 -28.14
CA LEU A 177 8.79 8.78 -27.66
C LEU A 177 9.00 8.82 -26.13
N ALA A 178 8.18 8.08 -25.37
CA ALA A 178 8.37 7.99 -23.92
C ALA A 178 9.71 7.30 -23.56
N PHE A 179 10.10 6.28 -24.31
CA PHE A 179 11.40 5.61 -24.12
C PHE A 179 12.56 6.53 -24.43
N SER A 180 12.53 7.27 -25.55
CA SER A 180 13.61 8.20 -25.90
C SER A 180 13.72 9.34 -24.89
N ALA A 181 12.60 9.92 -24.48
CA ALA A 181 12.56 10.95 -23.45
C ALA A 181 13.13 10.44 -22.12
N PHE A 182 12.72 9.23 -21.70
CA PHE A 182 13.22 8.57 -20.52
C PHE A 182 14.74 8.32 -20.59
N TRP A 183 15.22 7.79 -21.72
CA TRP A 183 16.64 7.51 -21.96
C TRP A 183 17.50 8.77 -21.95
N LEU A 184 16.99 9.86 -22.49
CA LEU A 184 17.65 11.17 -22.55
C LEU A 184 17.49 12.00 -21.27
N THR A 185 16.78 11.49 -20.27
CA THR A 185 16.60 12.17 -18.98
C THR A 185 17.74 11.86 -18.01
N ARG A 186 18.12 10.58 -17.88
CA ARG A 186 19.10 10.13 -16.89
C ARG A 186 20.01 9.03 -17.43
N GLU A 187 21.22 8.97 -16.85
CA GLU A 187 22.28 8.07 -17.29
C GLU A 187 22.00 6.60 -16.93
N GLU A 188 21.34 6.34 -15.79
CA GLU A 188 21.04 5.00 -15.30
C GLU A 188 19.78 4.36 -15.90
N SER A 189 19.24 4.89 -16.98
CA SER A 189 17.93 4.47 -17.55
C SER A 189 17.82 2.97 -17.94
N ILE A 190 18.90 2.22 -17.90
CA ILE A 190 18.94 0.78 -18.26
C ILE A 190 18.06 -0.10 -17.36
N TRP A 191 17.80 0.29 -16.13
CA TRP A 191 17.06 -0.50 -15.14
C TRP A 191 15.63 -0.86 -15.55
N ILE A 192 14.99 -0.04 -16.42
CA ILE A 192 13.59 -0.27 -16.85
C ILE A 192 13.51 -1.37 -17.92
N VAL A 193 14.61 -1.66 -18.64
CA VAL A 193 14.62 -2.57 -19.80
C VAL A 193 14.10 -3.98 -19.48
N PRO A 194 14.48 -4.65 -18.37
CA PRO A 194 13.93 -5.95 -18.02
C PRO A 194 12.39 -5.95 -17.90
N SER A 195 11.81 -4.89 -17.32
CA SER A 195 10.35 -4.71 -17.20
C SER A 195 9.68 -4.56 -18.55
N LEU A 196 10.27 -3.78 -19.45
CA LEU A 196 9.73 -3.57 -20.80
C LEU A 196 9.76 -4.87 -21.60
N LEU A 197 10.82 -5.65 -21.49
CA LEU A 197 10.93 -6.96 -22.15
C LEU A 197 9.89 -7.96 -21.63
N LEU A 198 9.65 -7.98 -20.33
CA LEU A 198 8.60 -8.81 -19.71
C LEU A 198 7.20 -8.44 -20.22
N LEU A 199 6.91 -7.17 -20.47
CA LEU A 199 5.63 -6.71 -21.01
C LEU A 199 5.52 -6.90 -22.53
N ALA A 200 6.63 -6.75 -23.28
CA ALA A 200 6.64 -6.91 -24.73
C ALA A 200 6.52 -8.37 -25.16
N GLY A 201 7.17 -9.28 -24.42
CA GLY A 201 7.22 -10.72 -24.76
C GLY A 201 5.87 -11.36 -25.00
N PRO A 202 4.87 -11.24 -24.08
CA PRO A 202 3.54 -11.80 -24.26
C PRO A 202 2.81 -11.27 -25.49
N SER A 203 3.05 -10.02 -25.90
CA SER A 203 2.47 -9.45 -27.11
C SER A 203 2.95 -10.17 -28.35
N LEU A 204 4.26 -10.39 -28.46
CA LEU A 204 4.90 -11.06 -29.58
C LEU A 204 4.58 -12.55 -29.61
N VAL A 205 4.68 -13.23 -28.46
CA VAL A 205 4.38 -14.67 -28.31
C VAL A 205 2.90 -14.94 -28.64
N SER A 206 1.97 -14.16 -28.10
CA SER A 206 0.55 -14.33 -28.38
C SER A 206 0.22 -14.10 -29.85
N ALA A 207 0.83 -13.10 -30.49
CA ALA A 207 0.64 -12.83 -31.90
C ALA A 207 1.23 -13.93 -32.80
N TRP A 208 2.40 -14.48 -32.41
CA TRP A 208 3.04 -15.60 -33.09
C TRP A 208 2.17 -16.86 -33.13
N HIS A 209 1.56 -17.19 -31.98
CA HIS A 209 0.64 -18.34 -31.88
C HIS A 209 -0.73 -18.12 -32.52
N SER A 210 -1.12 -16.85 -32.75
CA SER A 210 -2.42 -16.54 -33.38
C SER A 210 -2.39 -16.72 -34.89
N SER A 211 -1.59 -15.92 -35.59
CA SER A 211 -1.40 -16.00 -37.03
C SER A 211 -0.15 -15.24 -37.51
N ARG A 212 0.34 -15.61 -38.73
CA ARG A 212 1.45 -14.84 -39.34
C ARG A 212 1.10 -13.39 -39.63
N ALA A 213 -0.17 -13.11 -39.95
CA ALA A 213 -0.66 -11.75 -40.21
C ALA A 213 -0.68 -10.91 -38.91
N ASP A 214 -1.11 -11.49 -37.80
CA ASP A 214 -1.13 -10.83 -36.49
C ASP A 214 0.29 -10.57 -35.97
N PHE A 215 1.18 -11.56 -36.12
CA PHE A 215 2.58 -11.38 -35.78
C PHE A 215 3.24 -10.25 -36.58
N ARG A 216 3.06 -10.23 -37.94
CA ARG A 216 3.58 -9.12 -38.75
C ARG A 216 3.08 -7.76 -38.30
N ARG A 217 1.80 -7.64 -37.98
CA ARG A 217 1.18 -6.40 -37.51
C ARG A 217 1.76 -5.92 -36.19
N VAL A 218 1.89 -6.82 -35.21
CA VAL A 218 2.46 -6.51 -33.90
C VAL A 218 3.94 -6.18 -34.03
N ALA A 219 4.70 -6.97 -34.81
CA ALA A 219 6.11 -6.69 -35.10
C ALA A 219 6.31 -5.34 -35.77
N GLN A 220 5.44 -4.95 -36.73
CA GLN A 220 5.46 -3.61 -37.35
C GLN A 220 5.21 -2.51 -36.30
N ALA A 221 4.25 -2.72 -35.38
CA ALA A 221 4.00 -1.74 -34.32
C ALA A 221 5.22 -1.59 -33.38
N PHE A 222 5.88 -2.68 -33.02
CA PHE A 222 7.14 -2.59 -32.25
C PHE A 222 8.29 -1.97 -33.06
N GLY A 223 8.42 -2.30 -34.33
CA GLY A 223 9.39 -1.64 -35.24
C GLY A 223 9.19 -0.12 -35.30
N ILE A 224 7.96 0.33 -35.35
CA ILE A 224 7.60 1.76 -35.30
C ILE A 224 7.93 2.35 -33.92
N ALA A 225 7.68 1.63 -32.82
CA ALA A 225 8.06 2.07 -31.49
C ALA A 225 9.60 2.21 -31.36
N VAL A 226 10.35 1.27 -31.90
CA VAL A 226 11.82 1.35 -31.96
C VAL A 226 12.27 2.56 -32.79
N LEU A 227 11.64 2.81 -33.96
CA LEU A 227 11.96 3.96 -34.80
C LEU A 227 11.74 5.27 -34.06
N TRP A 228 10.57 5.46 -33.45
CA TRP A 228 10.25 6.65 -32.65
C TRP A 228 11.10 6.75 -31.37
N GLY A 229 11.63 5.64 -30.86
CA GLY A 229 12.57 5.61 -29.75
C GLY A 229 13.97 6.04 -30.13
N LEU A 230 14.46 5.57 -31.29
CA LEU A 230 15.80 5.86 -31.75
C LEU A 230 15.94 7.27 -32.38
N LEU A 231 14.90 7.74 -33.07
CA LEU A 231 14.98 8.97 -33.85
C LEU A 231 15.33 10.23 -33.01
N PRO A 232 14.72 10.50 -31.84
CA PRO A 232 15.13 11.60 -30.98
C PRO A 232 16.53 11.40 -30.38
N ILE A 233 16.91 10.15 -30.04
CA ILE A 233 18.25 9.85 -29.51
C ILE A 233 19.32 10.16 -30.58
N LEU A 234 19.10 9.71 -31.81
CA LEU A 234 19.99 9.98 -32.91
C LEU A 234 20.02 11.48 -33.28
N ALA A 235 18.89 12.19 -33.17
CA ALA A 235 18.84 13.62 -33.33
C ALA A 235 19.73 14.35 -32.30
N VAL A 236 19.65 13.96 -31.02
CA VAL A 236 20.52 14.50 -29.97
C VAL A 236 22.00 14.19 -30.27
N CYS A 237 22.31 12.96 -30.66
CA CYS A 237 23.69 12.59 -31.04
C CYS A 237 24.19 13.44 -32.24
N GLY A 238 23.32 13.69 -33.22
CA GLY A 238 23.63 14.52 -34.37
C GLY A 238 23.86 15.99 -33.99
N LEU A 239 23.05 16.57 -33.11
CA LEU A 239 23.23 17.90 -32.57
C LEU A 239 24.51 18.02 -31.75
N ASN A 240 24.82 17.05 -30.90
CA ASN A 240 26.07 17.00 -30.14
C ASN A 240 27.28 16.90 -31.07
N TYR A 241 27.16 16.12 -32.16
CA TYR A 241 28.22 16.07 -33.16
C TYR A 241 28.43 17.43 -33.89
N ALA A 242 27.34 18.10 -34.24
CA ALA A 242 27.40 19.38 -34.90
C ALA A 242 28.06 20.47 -34.03
N HIS A 243 27.70 20.52 -32.74
CA HIS A 243 28.17 21.56 -31.82
C HIS A 243 29.48 21.18 -31.10
N TYR A 244 29.65 19.93 -30.69
CA TYR A 244 30.75 19.48 -29.80
C TYR A 244 31.67 18.44 -30.44
N ARG A 245 31.46 18.09 -31.73
CA ARG A 245 32.27 17.12 -32.50
C ARG A 245 32.32 15.70 -31.89
N TRP A 246 31.26 15.33 -31.15
CA TRP A 246 31.12 14.01 -30.59
C TRP A 246 29.70 13.47 -30.81
N PHE A 247 29.62 12.24 -31.37
CA PHE A 247 28.35 11.52 -31.61
C PHE A 247 27.97 10.65 -30.43
N GLY A 248 27.23 11.21 -29.50
CA GLY A 248 26.76 10.54 -28.30
C GLY A 248 25.77 11.41 -27.51
N THR A 249 25.18 10.89 -26.43
CA THR A 249 24.17 11.60 -25.66
C THR A 249 24.74 12.30 -24.44
N VAL A 250 25.57 11.58 -23.65
CA VAL A 250 26.13 12.01 -22.36
C VAL A 250 27.53 11.42 -22.24
N GLU A 251 28.53 12.23 -21.87
CA GLU A 251 29.93 11.81 -21.81
C GLU A 251 30.17 10.72 -20.76
N TYR A 252 29.43 10.65 -19.67
CA TYR A 252 29.51 9.56 -18.70
C TYR A 252 29.21 8.17 -19.29
N ARG A 253 28.58 8.10 -20.48
CA ARG A 253 28.37 6.85 -21.23
C ARG A 253 29.43 6.63 -22.31
N ALA A 254 30.35 7.56 -22.51
CA ALA A 254 31.40 7.40 -23.50
C ALA A 254 32.43 6.34 -23.02
N ALA A 255 32.81 5.40 -23.93
CA ALA A 255 33.74 4.35 -23.59
C ALA A 255 35.08 4.91 -23.07
N ALA A 256 35.60 6.00 -23.68
CA ALA A 256 36.82 6.64 -23.21
C ALA A 256 36.75 7.10 -21.73
N PHE A 257 35.61 7.67 -21.30
CA PHE A 257 35.43 8.08 -19.91
C PHE A 257 35.27 6.90 -18.96
N THR A 258 34.44 5.91 -19.33
CA THR A 258 34.23 4.72 -18.52
C THR A 258 35.48 3.85 -18.38
N ASP A 259 36.30 3.80 -19.43
CA ASP A 259 37.60 3.07 -19.41
C ASP A 259 38.60 3.80 -18.52
N ALA A 260 38.67 5.15 -18.59
CA ALA A 260 39.52 5.94 -17.73
C ALA A 260 39.15 5.78 -16.24
N TYR A 261 37.87 5.90 -15.94
CA TYR A 261 37.40 5.72 -14.58
C TYR A 261 37.64 4.28 -14.10
N GLY A 262 37.37 3.29 -14.95
CA GLY A 262 37.66 1.87 -14.68
C GLY A 262 39.15 1.57 -14.44
N ALA A 263 40.03 2.20 -15.20
CA ALA A 263 41.49 2.09 -14.99
C ALA A 263 41.90 2.62 -13.59
N MET A 264 41.34 3.76 -13.17
CA MET A 264 41.55 4.29 -11.82
C MET A 264 41.04 3.34 -10.72
N LEU A 265 39.86 2.76 -10.88
CA LEU A 265 39.29 1.78 -9.95
C LEU A 265 40.03 0.45 -9.91
N ARG A 266 40.89 0.16 -10.89
CA ARG A 266 41.69 -1.05 -10.97
C ARG A 266 42.87 -1.02 -10.01
N VAL A 267 43.38 0.19 -9.69
CA VAL A 267 44.59 0.40 -8.86
C VAL A 267 44.31 0.06 -7.40
N LYS A 268 45.15 -0.84 -6.82
CA LYS A 268 45.04 -1.31 -5.44
C LYS A 268 46.16 -0.75 -4.58
N VAL A 269 46.12 0.54 -4.32
CA VAL A 269 47.09 1.24 -3.48
C VAL A 269 46.35 2.06 -2.43
N GLY A 270 46.77 2.02 -1.20
CA GLY A 270 46.18 2.70 -0.05
C GLY A 270 45.14 1.86 0.71
N PRO A 271 44.55 2.43 1.77
CA PRO A 271 43.54 1.73 2.56
C PRO A 271 42.20 1.64 1.82
N THR A 272 41.43 0.59 2.12
CA THR A 272 40.02 0.55 1.72
C THR A 272 39.20 1.45 2.64
N LEU A 273 38.63 2.52 2.06
CA LEU A 273 37.82 3.49 2.79
C LEU A 273 36.35 3.42 2.33
N PRO A 274 35.38 3.47 3.25
CA PRO A 274 33.97 3.50 2.87
C PRO A 274 33.69 4.69 1.94
N PHE A 275 32.96 4.44 0.85
CA PHE A 275 32.58 5.42 -0.16
C PHE A 275 33.72 6.09 -0.95
N VAL A 276 34.98 5.72 -0.75
CA VAL A 276 36.12 6.24 -1.51
C VAL A 276 36.58 5.21 -2.52
N ALA A 277 36.22 5.41 -3.77
CA ALA A 277 36.57 4.46 -4.85
C ALA A 277 38.01 4.61 -5.31
N VAL A 278 38.60 5.80 -5.25
CA VAL A 278 39.98 6.13 -5.64
C VAL A 278 40.64 6.95 -4.54
N THR A 279 41.45 6.29 -3.74
CA THR A 279 42.12 6.94 -2.59
C THR A 279 43.19 7.94 -3.03
N ARG A 280 43.58 8.82 -2.12
CA ARG A 280 44.70 9.78 -2.34
C ARG A 280 46.02 9.05 -2.66
N GLU A 281 46.26 7.93 -1.98
CA GLU A 281 47.43 7.10 -2.19
C GLU A 281 47.40 6.44 -3.57
N ALA A 282 46.25 5.98 -4.02
CA ALA A 282 46.08 5.47 -5.38
C ALA A 282 46.34 6.55 -6.43
N ARG A 283 45.81 7.77 -6.21
CA ARG A 283 46.08 8.92 -7.10
C ARG A 283 47.57 9.24 -7.13
N ALA A 284 48.25 9.28 -5.99
CA ALA A 284 49.69 9.54 -5.92
C ALA A 284 50.50 8.51 -6.69
N ALA A 285 50.18 7.23 -6.59
CA ALA A 285 50.80 6.16 -7.35
C ALA A 285 50.58 6.29 -8.86
N MET A 286 49.31 6.68 -9.27
CA MET A 286 48.98 6.90 -10.68
C MET A 286 49.74 8.10 -11.29
N TYR A 287 49.94 9.19 -10.56
CA TYR A 287 50.72 10.34 -11.01
C TYR A 287 52.19 9.94 -11.38
N ALA A 288 52.74 8.98 -10.70
CA ALA A 288 54.10 8.53 -10.97
C ALA A 288 54.26 7.75 -12.29
N VAL A 289 53.20 7.18 -12.84
CA VAL A 289 53.24 6.26 -13.98
C VAL A 289 52.45 6.73 -15.21
N SER A 290 51.53 7.67 -15.03
CA SER A 290 50.75 8.24 -16.12
C SER A 290 51.02 9.74 -16.25
N PRO A 291 51.72 10.18 -17.28
CA PRO A 291 51.93 11.60 -17.56
C PRO A 291 50.62 12.37 -17.74
N ALA A 292 49.66 11.80 -18.45
CA ALA A 292 48.33 12.42 -18.61
C ALA A 292 47.62 12.59 -17.27
N PHE A 293 47.66 11.59 -16.39
CA PHE A 293 47.03 11.73 -15.07
C PHE A 293 47.83 12.69 -14.17
N ALA A 294 49.14 12.77 -14.31
CA ALA A 294 50.00 13.70 -13.56
C ALA A 294 49.66 15.17 -13.84
N GLU A 295 49.18 15.53 -15.04
CA GLU A 295 48.70 16.87 -15.37
C GLU A 295 47.53 17.30 -14.42
N LEU A 296 46.74 16.36 -13.94
CA LEU A 296 45.59 16.64 -13.06
C LEU A 296 45.94 16.82 -11.58
N LYS A 297 47.20 16.51 -11.19
CA LYS A 297 47.66 16.57 -9.78
C LYS A 297 47.45 17.92 -9.12
N PRO A 298 47.79 19.09 -9.74
CA PRO A 298 47.55 20.41 -9.14
C PRO A 298 46.09 20.67 -8.83
N HIS A 299 45.16 20.08 -9.57
CA HIS A 299 43.73 20.28 -9.50
C HIS A 299 43.08 19.29 -8.57
N LEU A 300 43.36 17.98 -8.66
CA LEU A 300 42.78 16.91 -7.83
C LEU A 300 43.29 16.93 -6.40
N ASP A 301 44.53 17.34 -6.16
CA ASP A 301 45.11 17.49 -4.81
C ASP A 301 45.14 18.95 -4.35
N GLY A 302 44.70 19.93 -5.21
CA GLY A 302 44.56 21.37 -4.96
C GLY A 302 43.15 21.78 -4.58
N GLY A 303 42.75 23.01 -4.97
CA GLY A 303 41.49 23.61 -4.60
C GLY A 303 40.27 22.79 -5.01
N ILE A 304 40.18 22.38 -6.29
CA ILE A 304 39.06 21.54 -6.80
C ILE A 304 38.92 20.25 -6.00
N GLY A 305 40.04 19.53 -5.77
CA GLY A 305 40.03 18.29 -4.97
C GLY A 305 39.61 18.51 -3.53
N ARG A 306 40.00 19.64 -2.90
CA ARG A 306 39.57 20.01 -1.55
C ARG A 306 38.07 20.32 -1.51
N ASP A 307 37.56 21.08 -2.47
CA ASP A 307 36.13 21.45 -2.55
C ASP A 307 35.26 20.20 -2.69
N TRP A 308 35.69 19.23 -3.51
CA TRP A 308 35.01 17.95 -3.63
C TRP A 308 35.16 17.04 -2.42
N ALA A 309 36.31 17.05 -1.73
CA ALA A 309 36.48 16.36 -0.46
C ALA A 309 35.55 16.94 0.61
N GLN A 310 35.47 18.26 0.73
CA GLN A 310 34.55 18.95 1.63
C GLN A 310 33.08 18.64 1.32
N SER A 311 32.71 18.63 0.04
CA SER A 311 31.36 18.29 -0.40
C SER A 311 31.01 16.82 -0.05
N SER A 312 31.98 15.92 -0.07
CA SER A 312 31.77 14.51 0.24
C SER A 312 31.73 14.23 1.75
N GLU A 313 32.38 15.03 2.58
CA GLU A 313 32.44 14.86 4.03
C GLU A 313 31.06 14.81 4.68
N PHE A 314 30.17 15.73 4.27
CA PHE A 314 28.81 15.84 4.82
C PHE A 314 28.05 14.49 4.76
N LEU A 315 28.31 13.68 3.72
CA LEU A 315 27.61 12.40 3.53
C LEU A 315 28.47 11.19 3.88
N THR A 316 29.80 11.28 3.76
CA THR A 316 30.72 10.15 3.97
C THR A 316 31.39 10.15 5.33
N HIS A 317 31.36 11.31 6.03
CA HIS A 317 32.04 11.53 7.32
C HIS A 317 33.55 11.36 7.28
N ILE A 318 34.18 11.47 6.11
CA ILE A 318 35.64 11.47 5.94
C ILE A 318 36.12 12.92 5.96
N PRO A 319 37.04 13.27 6.86
CA PRO A 319 37.52 14.64 7.01
C PRO A 319 38.09 15.23 5.71
N PRO A 320 37.77 16.50 5.35
CA PRO A 320 38.25 17.14 4.10
C PRO A 320 39.77 17.30 4.04
N ASP A 321 40.43 17.44 5.18
CA ASP A 321 41.88 17.57 5.30
C ASP A 321 42.63 16.28 4.92
N GLU A 322 41.94 15.14 4.93
CA GLU A 322 42.48 13.89 4.37
C GLU A 322 42.50 13.91 2.82
N HIS A 323 41.87 14.88 2.19
CA HIS A 323 41.76 15.03 0.73
C HIS A 323 41.21 13.78 0.00
N GLN A 324 40.33 13.04 0.68
CA GLN A 324 39.64 11.89 0.11
C GLN A 324 38.36 12.34 -0.60
N ILE A 325 38.26 12.03 -1.88
CA ILE A 325 37.07 12.38 -2.67
C ILE A 325 36.15 11.16 -2.71
N GLY A 326 34.90 11.31 -2.24
CA GLY A 326 33.93 10.23 -2.28
C GLY A 326 33.61 9.77 -3.69
N GLY A 327 33.25 8.47 -3.84
CA GLY A 327 33.06 7.84 -5.14
C GLY A 327 31.99 8.51 -6.02
N GLY A 328 30.91 9.00 -5.43
CA GLY A 328 29.87 9.73 -6.16
C GLY A 328 30.29 11.09 -6.67
N TRP A 329 31.34 11.68 -6.13
CA TRP A 329 31.91 12.98 -6.54
C TRP A 329 33.17 12.85 -7.36
N MET A 330 33.89 11.74 -7.29
CA MET A 330 35.16 11.54 -8.03
C MET A 330 34.99 11.71 -9.55
N MET A 331 33.87 11.32 -10.14
CA MET A 331 33.61 11.50 -11.54
C MET A 331 33.41 12.98 -11.94
N TRP A 332 32.89 13.80 -11.07
CA TRP A 332 32.75 15.24 -11.24
C TRP A 332 34.11 15.92 -11.05
N ALA A 333 34.82 15.60 -9.96
CA ALA A 333 36.15 16.10 -9.68
C ALA A 333 37.12 15.82 -10.85
N LEU A 334 37.04 14.64 -11.47
CA LEU A 334 37.84 14.31 -12.65
C LEU A 334 37.55 15.23 -13.83
N ARG A 335 36.28 15.50 -14.13
CA ARG A 335 35.89 16.41 -15.23
C ARG A 335 36.34 17.83 -14.96
N ASP A 336 36.13 18.32 -13.73
CA ASP A 336 36.54 19.66 -13.34
C ASP A 336 38.07 19.81 -13.43
N ALA A 337 38.82 18.81 -12.98
CA ALA A 337 40.28 18.80 -13.07
C ALA A 337 40.78 18.78 -14.52
N VAL A 338 40.15 17.97 -15.40
CA VAL A 338 40.48 17.93 -16.83
C VAL A 338 40.21 19.29 -17.50
N SER A 339 39.10 19.91 -17.19
CA SER A 339 38.78 21.24 -17.67
C SER A 339 39.78 22.29 -17.17
N ALA A 340 40.13 22.28 -15.90
CA ALA A 340 41.07 23.18 -15.28
C ALA A 340 42.51 23.00 -15.79
N ALA A 341 42.87 21.78 -16.19
CA ALA A 341 44.15 21.50 -16.89
C ALA A 341 44.17 21.96 -18.34
N GLY A 342 43.12 22.67 -18.82
CA GLY A 342 43.10 23.27 -20.15
C GLY A 342 42.59 22.36 -21.29
N HIS A 343 42.05 21.19 -20.92
CA HIS A 343 41.46 20.25 -21.90
C HIS A 343 40.01 20.56 -22.24
N GLY A 344 39.21 21.18 -21.40
CA GLY A 344 37.77 21.43 -21.50
C GLY A 344 37.31 22.34 -22.66
N GLN A 345 37.88 22.19 -23.87
CA GLN A 345 37.58 23.01 -25.04
C GLN A 345 36.55 22.37 -25.99
N ASN A 346 36.54 21.07 -26.12
CA ASN A 346 35.55 20.27 -26.86
C ASN A 346 35.60 18.79 -26.48
N ALA A 347 34.45 18.13 -26.63
CA ALA A 347 34.28 16.76 -26.26
C ALA A 347 35.27 15.77 -26.91
N LYS A 348 35.65 16.00 -28.18
CA LYS A 348 36.59 15.11 -28.87
C LYS A 348 37.98 15.14 -28.23
N ARG A 349 38.42 16.33 -27.77
CA ARG A 349 39.73 16.48 -27.10
C ARG A 349 39.72 15.84 -25.72
N ASP A 350 38.66 16.07 -24.95
CA ASP A 350 38.51 15.48 -23.62
C ASP A 350 38.46 13.97 -23.67
N LEU A 351 37.69 13.40 -24.60
CA LEU A 351 37.59 11.94 -24.76
C LEU A 351 38.91 11.33 -25.25
N LYS A 352 39.72 12.06 -26.02
CA LYS A 352 41.08 11.61 -26.39
C LYS A 352 41.98 11.59 -25.17
N PHE A 353 41.90 12.60 -24.31
CA PHE A 353 42.66 12.68 -23.08
C PHE A 353 42.29 11.55 -22.09
N TYR A 354 40.99 11.31 -21.88
CA TYR A 354 40.54 10.18 -21.04
C TYR A 354 41.04 8.84 -21.57
N ARG A 355 41.03 8.63 -22.85
CA ARG A 355 41.56 7.40 -23.45
C ARG A 355 43.07 7.26 -23.21
N GLN A 356 43.85 8.32 -23.45
CA GLN A 356 45.26 8.35 -23.16
C GLN A 356 45.55 8.00 -21.67
N MET A 357 44.83 8.63 -20.76
CA MET A 357 44.93 8.37 -19.34
C MET A 357 44.60 6.90 -19.00
N ALA A 358 43.57 6.35 -19.60
CA ALA A 358 43.18 4.94 -19.42
C ALA A 358 44.28 3.99 -19.91
N ASP A 359 44.83 4.24 -21.10
CA ASP A 359 45.87 3.42 -21.72
C ASP A 359 47.17 3.43 -20.89
N GLU A 360 47.61 4.60 -20.42
CA GLU A 360 48.81 4.76 -19.57
C GLU A 360 48.67 4.04 -18.21
N ILE A 361 47.52 4.20 -17.52
CA ILE A 361 47.29 3.55 -16.24
C ILE A 361 47.13 2.05 -16.42
N ASN A 362 46.38 1.59 -17.42
CA ASN A 362 46.22 0.16 -17.70
C ASN A 362 47.56 -0.50 -18.06
N ALA A 363 48.39 0.15 -18.89
CA ALA A 363 49.73 -0.36 -19.22
C ALA A 363 50.62 -0.52 -17.95
N ALA A 364 50.59 0.50 -17.06
CA ALA A 364 51.33 0.42 -15.78
C ALA A 364 50.84 -0.70 -14.85
N CYS A 365 49.51 -0.98 -14.89
CA CYS A 365 48.94 -2.10 -14.18
C CYS A 365 49.34 -3.46 -14.77
N ASP A 366 49.33 -3.57 -16.09
CA ASP A 366 49.59 -4.81 -16.82
C ASP A 366 51.12 -5.16 -16.76
N ASP A 367 51.96 -4.14 -16.76
CA ASP A 367 53.44 -4.29 -16.60
C ASP A 367 53.88 -4.53 -15.13
N GLY A 368 52.93 -4.52 -14.17
CA GLY A 368 53.20 -4.73 -12.74
C GLY A 368 53.84 -3.53 -12.02
N ARG A 369 53.92 -2.35 -12.67
CA ARG A 369 54.38 -1.11 -12.03
C ARG A 369 53.41 -0.57 -10.99
N LEU A 370 52.11 -0.87 -11.13
CA LEU A 370 51.06 -0.60 -10.17
C LEU A 370 50.43 -1.91 -9.68
N PRO A 371 50.24 -2.09 -8.36
CA PRO A 371 49.40 -3.16 -7.86
C PRO A 371 47.95 -2.95 -8.33
N ALA A 372 47.41 -3.95 -9.03
CA ALA A 372 46.11 -3.76 -9.68
C ALA A 372 45.26 -5.04 -9.66
N GLY A 373 43.96 -4.84 -9.83
CA GLY A 373 42.96 -5.87 -10.12
C GLY A 373 42.84 -6.16 -11.63
N PRO A 374 41.86 -6.97 -12.04
CA PRO A 374 41.58 -7.22 -13.45
C PRO A 374 41.11 -5.93 -14.16
N GLN A 375 41.36 -5.88 -15.48
CA GLN A 375 40.90 -4.76 -16.32
C GLN A 375 39.38 -4.58 -16.20
N ARG A 376 38.95 -3.32 -16.15
CA ARG A 376 37.55 -2.96 -16.00
C ARG A 376 37.18 -1.64 -16.67
N SER A 377 35.91 -1.48 -16.92
CA SER A 377 35.30 -0.25 -17.43
C SER A 377 34.05 0.08 -16.58
N GLY A 378 33.75 1.35 -16.42
CA GLY A 378 32.57 1.83 -15.67
C GLY A 378 32.89 2.31 -14.25
N PHE A 379 31.84 2.54 -13.47
CA PHE A 379 31.89 3.25 -12.19
C PHE A 379 31.84 2.34 -10.97
N LEU A 380 31.59 1.04 -11.17
CA LEU A 380 31.47 0.10 -10.05
C LEU A 380 32.87 -0.30 -9.56
N PRO A 381 33.22 -0.02 -8.28
CA PRO A 381 34.51 -0.45 -7.73
C PRO A 381 34.62 -1.97 -7.63
N PRO A 382 35.81 -2.53 -7.39
CA PRO A 382 35.97 -3.95 -7.10
C PRO A 382 35.08 -4.40 -5.98
N TRP A 383 34.46 -5.57 -6.16
CA TRP A 383 33.56 -6.11 -5.15
C TRP A 383 34.33 -6.68 -3.97
N GLU A 384 34.01 -6.26 -2.77
CA GLU A 384 34.71 -6.66 -1.54
C GLU A 384 33.90 -7.65 -0.71
N GLU A 385 34.58 -8.33 0.20
CA GLU A 385 33.92 -9.24 1.14
C GLU A 385 32.96 -8.48 2.04
N GLY A 386 31.75 -9.05 2.26
CA GLY A 386 30.71 -8.43 3.05
C GLY A 386 29.80 -7.46 2.30
N GLN A 387 30.19 -6.92 1.13
CA GLN A 387 29.35 -5.99 0.37
C GLN A 387 28.01 -6.58 -0.09
N THR A 388 27.98 -7.88 -0.42
CA THR A 388 26.73 -8.56 -0.78
C THR A 388 25.70 -8.50 0.36
N ALA A 389 26.13 -8.73 1.59
CA ALA A 389 25.27 -8.63 2.76
C ALA A 389 24.84 -7.18 3.04
N ALA A 390 25.76 -6.23 2.87
CA ALA A 390 25.48 -4.80 2.99
C ALA A 390 24.46 -4.32 1.96
N VAL A 391 24.60 -4.75 0.69
CA VAL A 391 23.63 -4.46 -0.38
C VAL A 391 22.28 -5.08 -0.08
N ALA A 392 22.22 -6.32 0.41
CA ALA A 392 20.96 -6.94 0.80
C ALA A 392 20.27 -6.17 1.94
N LYS A 393 21.04 -5.72 2.94
CA LYS A 393 20.53 -4.88 4.03
C LYS A 393 20.00 -3.55 3.50
N ALA A 394 20.77 -2.84 2.68
CA ALA A 394 20.35 -1.58 2.06
C ALA A 394 19.08 -1.76 1.19
N PHE A 395 18.99 -2.86 0.44
CA PHE A 395 17.82 -3.18 -0.37
C PHE A 395 16.55 -3.34 0.47
N VAL A 396 16.64 -4.04 1.60
CA VAL A 396 15.51 -4.19 2.55
C VAL A 396 15.11 -2.84 3.13
N GLU A 397 16.09 -2.03 3.55
CA GLU A 397 15.84 -0.69 4.06
C GLU A 397 15.17 0.22 3.02
N PHE A 398 15.63 0.18 1.78
CA PHE A 398 15.04 0.94 0.67
C PHE A 398 13.63 0.48 0.33
N THR A 399 13.39 -0.82 0.40
CA THR A 399 12.04 -1.38 0.21
C THR A 399 11.10 -0.84 1.28
N ASP A 400 11.49 -0.88 2.56
CA ASP A 400 10.71 -0.33 3.65
C ASP A 400 10.51 1.19 3.50
N TYR A 401 11.55 1.93 3.15
CA TYR A 401 11.50 3.36 2.91
C TYR A 401 10.47 3.74 1.85
N VAL A 402 10.49 3.04 0.71
CA VAL A 402 9.59 3.29 -0.43
C VAL A 402 8.16 2.90 -0.09
N VAL A 403 7.95 1.70 0.47
CA VAL A 403 6.62 1.17 0.77
C VAL A 403 5.93 1.96 1.88
N SER A 404 6.69 2.45 2.86
CA SER A 404 6.17 3.29 3.95
C SER A 404 6.00 4.76 3.57
N PHE A 405 6.41 5.17 2.34
CA PHE A 405 6.46 6.59 1.94
C PHE A 405 7.17 7.44 2.99
N ARG A 406 8.31 6.94 3.51
CA ARG A 406 9.06 7.58 4.60
C ARG A 406 9.51 8.99 4.17
N ASN A 407 9.61 9.91 5.13
CA ASN A 407 10.04 11.30 4.93
C ASN A 407 9.17 12.15 3.99
N PHE A 408 7.96 11.70 3.62
CA PHE A 408 7.02 12.54 2.88
C PHE A 408 6.73 13.85 3.64
N SER A 409 6.85 14.96 2.93
CA SER A 409 6.35 16.26 3.37
C SER A 409 5.84 17.10 2.20
N ALA A 410 4.67 17.72 2.39
CA ALA A 410 4.13 18.66 1.42
C ALA A 410 4.79 20.05 1.49
N TYR A 411 5.64 20.28 2.50
CA TYR A 411 6.39 21.53 2.68
C TYR A 411 7.74 21.43 1.99
N ALA A 412 8.10 22.46 1.25
CA ALA A 412 9.40 22.60 0.62
C ALA A 412 10.50 22.88 1.65
N GLY A 413 11.73 22.50 1.33
CA GLY A 413 12.91 22.94 2.04
C GLY A 413 13.13 24.46 1.97
N ALA A 414 14.13 24.95 2.65
CA ALA A 414 14.58 26.34 2.57
C ALA A 414 15.44 26.56 1.32
N SER A 415 15.23 27.68 0.61
CA SER A 415 16.11 28.07 -0.49
C SER A 415 17.43 28.62 0.03
N ASP A 416 18.50 28.41 -0.74
CA ASP A 416 19.84 28.92 -0.50
C ASP A 416 20.42 29.49 -1.80
N GLY A 417 21.15 30.59 -1.71
CA GLY A 417 21.80 31.25 -2.84
C GLY A 417 21.77 32.76 -2.79
N THR A 418 22.55 33.39 -3.66
CA THR A 418 22.56 34.83 -3.85
C THR A 418 21.27 35.34 -4.51
N ALA A 419 20.96 36.61 -4.36
CA ALA A 419 19.78 37.22 -4.98
C ALA A 419 19.72 37.01 -6.51
N GLN A 420 20.86 37.10 -7.18
CA GLN A 420 20.97 36.90 -8.63
C GLN A 420 20.70 35.45 -9.03
N GLU A 421 21.20 34.48 -8.29
CA GLU A 421 20.95 33.07 -8.55
C GLU A 421 19.48 32.72 -8.31
N LEU A 422 18.89 33.21 -7.23
CA LEU A 422 17.49 32.96 -6.90
C LEU A 422 16.57 33.61 -7.95
N GLU A 423 16.95 34.76 -8.52
CA GLU A 423 16.23 35.39 -9.62
C GLU A 423 16.21 34.50 -10.88
N LEU A 424 17.33 33.82 -11.20
CA LEU A 424 17.37 32.82 -12.28
C LEU A 424 16.35 31.72 -12.08
N PHE A 425 16.30 31.15 -10.85
CA PHE A 425 15.33 30.10 -10.51
C PHE A 425 13.89 30.61 -10.65
N GLN A 426 13.55 31.76 -10.07
CA GLN A 426 12.20 32.34 -10.17
C GLN A 426 11.79 32.63 -11.62
N ARG A 427 12.68 33.24 -12.39
CA ARG A 427 12.46 33.61 -13.80
C ARG A 427 12.22 32.35 -14.65
N MET A 428 13.10 31.33 -14.54
CA MET A 428 13.05 30.15 -15.38
C MET A 428 11.93 29.20 -15.00
N THR A 429 11.61 29.07 -13.68
CA THR A 429 10.56 28.16 -13.21
C THR A 429 9.18 28.79 -13.14
N ARG A 430 9.09 30.11 -13.00
CA ARG A 430 7.85 30.89 -12.74
C ARG A 430 7.13 30.38 -11.48
N GLU A 431 7.88 29.89 -10.50
CA GLU A 431 7.36 29.38 -9.24
C GLU A 431 7.77 30.29 -8.07
N LYS A 432 7.04 30.16 -6.97
CA LYS A 432 7.37 30.84 -5.71
C LYS A 432 8.45 30.04 -4.99
N LEU A 433 9.57 30.67 -4.68
CA LEU A 433 10.62 30.06 -3.87
C LEU A 433 10.25 30.11 -2.38
N SER A 434 10.61 29.04 -1.65
CA SER A 434 10.53 28.98 -0.21
C SER A 434 11.63 29.83 0.40
N PRO A 435 11.34 30.73 1.37
CA PRO A 435 12.37 31.51 2.05
C PRO A 435 13.29 30.61 2.89
N GLY A 436 14.54 31.03 3.02
CA GLY A 436 15.57 30.36 3.80
C GLY A 436 16.48 31.33 4.55
N PRO A 437 17.44 30.85 5.34
CA PRO A 437 18.42 31.68 6.00
C PRO A 437 19.19 32.50 4.97
N GLY A 438 19.24 33.82 5.13
CA GLY A 438 19.93 34.71 4.19
C GLY A 438 19.11 35.11 2.95
N THR A 439 17.92 34.56 2.73
CA THR A 439 17.05 34.89 1.59
C THR A 439 15.90 35.85 1.97
N ALA A 440 16.18 36.85 2.82
CA ALA A 440 15.17 37.76 3.36
C ALA A 440 14.35 38.54 2.31
N ALA A 441 14.82 38.61 1.05
CA ALA A 441 14.12 39.25 -0.06
C ALA A 441 12.97 38.37 -0.66
N LEU A 442 12.90 37.06 -0.31
CA LEU A 442 11.86 36.20 -0.84
C LEU A 442 10.53 36.40 -0.09
N PRO A 443 9.40 36.55 -0.79
CA PRO A 443 8.12 36.74 -0.14
C PRO A 443 7.66 35.48 0.59
N ALA A 444 7.17 35.63 1.81
CA ALA A 444 6.57 34.55 2.58
C ALA A 444 5.31 34.02 1.85
N PRO A 445 5.03 32.71 1.98
CA PRO A 445 3.80 32.11 1.44
C PRO A 445 2.56 32.79 2.03
N THR A 446 1.53 33.01 1.19
CA THR A 446 0.27 33.57 1.68
C THR A 446 -0.44 32.59 2.61
N ALA A 447 -1.31 33.07 3.52
CA ALA A 447 -2.11 32.23 4.40
C ALA A 447 -2.94 31.18 3.63
N ARG A 448 -3.42 31.55 2.42
CA ARG A 448 -4.15 30.61 1.53
C ARG A 448 -3.23 29.52 0.96
N ASP A 449 -1.98 29.84 0.64
CA ASP A 449 -1.02 28.85 0.15
C ASP A 449 -0.60 27.89 1.27
N VAL A 450 -0.38 28.41 2.49
CA VAL A 450 -0.12 27.59 3.69
C VAL A 450 -1.28 26.64 3.92
N GLN A 451 -2.52 27.11 3.91
CA GLN A 451 -3.69 26.25 4.11
C GLN A 451 -3.82 25.15 3.06
N LYS A 452 -3.51 25.42 1.78
CA LYS A 452 -3.49 24.40 0.74
C LYS A 452 -2.42 23.34 0.99
N THR A 453 -1.22 23.78 1.38
CA THR A 453 -0.09 22.89 1.70
C THR A 453 -0.40 22.02 2.92
N GLU A 454 -1.02 22.58 3.96
CA GLU A 454 -1.49 21.82 5.12
C GLU A 454 -2.48 20.73 4.74
N ARG A 455 -3.43 21.05 3.85
CA ARG A 455 -4.38 20.03 3.34
C ARG A 455 -3.67 18.91 2.59
N LEU A 456 -2.68 19.23 1.75
CA LEU A 456 -1.86 18.22 1.08
C LEU A 456 -1.10 17.36 2.12
N GLN A 457 -0.54 17.98 3.15
CA GLN A 457 0.15 17.29 4.23
C GLN A 457 -0.78 16.31 4.96
N GLN A 458 -2.00 16.73 5.27
CA GLN A 458 -3.01 15.89 5.90
C GLN A 458 -3.41 14.72 5.00
N ILE A 459 -3.66 14.99 3.71
CA ILE A 459 -4.00 13.95 2.72
C ILE A 459 -2.85 12.93 2.61
N GLY A 460 -1.60 13.39 2.51
CA GLY A 460 -0.45 12.50 2.43
C GLY A 460 -0.28 11.63 3.68
N ARG A 461 -0.41 12.23 4.87
CA ARG A 461 -0.38 11.50 6.15
C ARG A 461 -1.47 10.41 6.23
N THR A 462 -2.66 10.70 5.70
CA THR A 462 -3.77 9.74 5.66
C THR A 462 -3.54 8.62 4.66
N LEU A 463 -2.99 8.93 3.48
CA LEU A 463 -2.78 7.96 2.42
C LEU A 463 -1.60 7.01 2.68
N ARG A 464 -0.55 7.46 3.36
CA ARG A 464 0.65 6.65 3.64
C ARG A 464 0.31 5.29 4.28
N PRO A 465 -0.36 5.20 5.43
CA PRO A 465 -0.68 3.90 6.03
C PRO A 465 -1.60 3.06 5.15
N VAL A 466 -2.53 3.68 4.43
CA VAL A 466 -3.42 2.95 3.50
C VAL A 466 -2.62 2.29 2.38
N LEU A 467 -1.71 3.03 1.75
CA LEU A 467 -0.87 2.51 0.66
C LEU A 467 0.13 1.46 1.14
N PHE A 468 0.70 1.64 2.34
CA PHE A 468 1.55 0.65 2.97
C PHE A 468 0.83 -0.70 3.11
N TRP A 469 -0.36 -0.71 3.66
CA TRP A 469 -1.12 -1.94 3.84
C TRP A 469 -1.63 -2.52 2.52
N LEU A 470 -2.03 -1.66 1.58
CA LEU A 470 -2.41 -2.10 0.24
C LEU A 470 -1.25 -2.81 -0.47
N PHE A 471 -0.01 -2.36 -0.29
CA PHE A 471 1.16 -3.02 -0.84
C PHE A 471 1.33 -4.43 -0.27
N TRP A 472 1.29 -4.59 1.06
CA TRP A 472 1.49 -5.91 1.69
C TRP A 472 0.37 -6.88 1.35
N VAL A 473 -0.87 -6.40 1.31
CA VAL A 473 -2.01 -7.21 0.83
C VAL A 473 -1.81 -7.60 -0.64
N ALA A 474 -1.39 -6.67 -1.49
CA ALA A 474 -1.09 -6.96 -2.89
C ALA A 474 0.06 -7.97 -3.01
N GLN A 475 1.11 -7.86 -2.22
CA GLN A 475 2.22 -8.80 -2.21
C GLN A 475 1.76 -10.22 -1.87
N GLY A 476 0.95 -10.38 -0.81
CA GLY A 476 0.36 -11.67 -0.45
C GLY A 476 -0.54 -12.24 -1.55
N LEU A 477 -1.42 -11.41 -2.12
CA LEU A 477 -2.28 -11.80 -3.24
C LEU A 477 -1.47 -12.19 -4.48
N ALA A 478 -0.38 -11.47 -4.80
CA ALA A 478 0.49 -11.79 -5.93
C ALA A 478 1.12 -13.17 -5.78
N LEU A 479 1.63 -13.51 -4.59
CA LEU A 479 2.21 -14.83 -4.30
C LEU A 479 1.16 -15.95 -4.44
N ILE A 480 -0.04 -15.76 -3.87
CA ILE A 480 -1.14 -16.73 -3.98
C ILE A 480 -1.54 -16.93 -5.44
N ARG A 481 -1.66 -15.84 -6.20
CA ARG A 481 -2.01 -15.91 -7.63
C ARG A 481 -0.91 -16.55 -8.47
N ALA A 482 0.34 -16.23 -8.20
CA ALA A 482 1.48 -16.86 -8.88
C ALA A 482 1.49 -18.37 -8.62
N ALA A 483 1.34 -18.80 -7.37
CA ALA A 483 1.27 -20.21 -6.98
C ALA A 483 0.09 -20.92 -7.67
N GLU A 484 -1.11 -20.29 -7.67
CA GLU A 484 -2.29 -20.86 -8.36
C GLU A 484 -2.07 -21.02 -9.86
N LEU A 485 -1.46 -20.04 -10.53
CA LEU A 485 -1.24 -20.08 -11.98
C LEU A 485 -0.13 -21.07 -12.36
N LEU A 486 0.93 -21.18 -11.58
CA LEU A 486 1.96 -22.21 -11.72
C LEU A 486 1.37 -23.61 -11.57
N TRP A 487 0.56 -23.82 -10.53
CA TRP A 487 -0.15 -25.09 -10.31
C TRP A 487 -1.06 -25.45 -11.49
N ARG A 488 -1.79 -24.46 -12.02
CA ARG A 488 -2.73 -24.66 -13.14
C ARG A 488 -2.05 -24.61 -14.52
N ARG A 489 -0.75 -24.32 -14.58
CA ARG A 489 0.02 -24.10 -15.82
C ARG A 489 -0.68 -23.11 -16.78
N ARG A 490 -1.18 -22.00 -16.23
CA ARG A 490 -1.89 -20.97 -17.00
C ARG A 490 -1.18 -19.64 -16.86
N GLY A 491 -1.18 -18.83 -17.94
CA GLY A 491 -0.71 -17.45 -17.90
C GLY A 491 -1.84 -16.47 -17.56
N SER A 492 -1.49 -15.32 -16.98
CA SER A 492 -2.37 -14.19 -16.78
C SER A 492 -1.66 -12.90 -17.19
N PHE A 493 -2.26 -12.15 -18.11
CA PHE A 493 -1.67 -10.87 -18.52
C PHE A 493 -1.59 -9.84 -17.36
N PRO A 494 -2.61 -9.65 -16.52
CA PRO A 494 -2.47 -8.79 -15.34
C PRO A 494 -1.31 -9.22 -14.43
N LEU A 495 -1.07 -10.52 -14.23
CA LEU A 495 0.07 -10.99 -13.44
C LEU A 495 1.41 -10.70 -14.15
N THR A 496 1.44 -10.70 -15.48
CA THR A 496 2.63 -10.26 -16.24
C THR A 496 2.89 -8.77 -16.01
N VAL A 497 1.85 -7.92 -15.98
CA VAL A 497 1.97 -6.49 -15.64
C VAL A 497 2.48 -6.33 -14.20
N THR A 498 1.94 -7.13 -13.28
CA THR A 498 2.41 -7.20 -11.87
C THR A 498 3.90 -7.53 -11.80
N ALA A 499 4.32 -8.61 -12.47
CA ALA A 499 5.72 -9.05 -12.47
C ALA A 499 6.65 -8.00 -13.09
N ALA A 500 6.24 -7.37 -14.19
CA ALA A 500 7.03 -6.32 -14.83
C ALA A 500 7.18 -5.08 -13.94
N ALA A 501 6.10 -4.63 -13.29
CA ALA A 501 6.17 -3.52 -12.36
C ALA A 501 7.07 -3.84 -11.15
N TRP A 502 6.94 -5.06 -10.61
CA TRP A 502 7.77 -5.53 -9.51
C TRP A 502 9.25 -5.61 -9.89
N VAL A 503 9.57 -6.17 -11.07
CA VAL A 503 10.95 -6.25 -11.59
C VAL A 503 11.54 -4.86 -11.80
N GLY A 504 10.76 -3.89 -12.27
CA GLY A 504 11.22 -2.50 -12.38
C GLY A 504 11.55 -1.88 -11.03
N CYS A 505 10.67 -2.03 -10.05
CA CYS A 505 10.94 -1.58 -8.69
C CYS A 505 12.19 -2.27 -8.12
N PHE A 506 12.25 -3.60 -8.24
CA PHE A 506 13.38 -4.39 -7.76
C PHE A 506 14.72 -3.95 -8.38
N ALA A 507 14.77 -3.84 -9.72
CA ALA A 507 15.98 -3.46 -10.42
C ALA A 507 16.47 -2.07 -10.00
N TYR A 508 15.55 -1.11 -9.87
CA TYR A 508 15.91 0.25 -9.47
C TYR A 508 16.39 0.31 -8.02
N LEU A 509 15.70 -0.35 -7.09
CA LEU A 509 16.10 -0.40 -5.69
C LEU A 509 17.43 -1.14 -5.52
N LEU A 510 17.67 -2.22 -6.29
CA LEU A 510 18.92 -2.96 -6.25
C LEU A 510 20.11 -2.11 -6.74
N ILE A 511 19.97 -1.41 -7.86
CA ILE A 511 21.02 -0.50 -8.36
C ILE A 511 21.33 0.58 -7.31
N ASN A 512 20.32 1.20 -6.72
CA ASN A 512 20.53 2.19 -5.67
C ASN A 512 21.15 1.59 -4.41
N ALA A 513 20.84 0.33 -4.04
CA ALA A 513 21.46 -0.36 -2.92
C ALA A 513 22.95 -0.63 -3.19
N VAL A 514 23.33 -0.94 -4.43
CA VAL A 514 24.73 -1.06 -4.84
C VAL A 514 25.43 0.30 -4.72
N VAL A 515 24.83 1.36 -5.23
CA VAL A 515 25.39 2.73 -5.13
C VAL A 515 25.54 3.17 -3.67
N GLN A 516 24.55 2.87 -2.82
CA GLN A 516 24.58 3.15 -1.38
C GLN A 516 25.79 2.52 -0.68
N VAL A 517 26.17 1.32 -1.09
CA VAL A 517 27.25 0.58 -0.44
C VAL A 517 28.62 0.93 -1.04
N THR A 518 28.67 1.25 -2.32
CA THR A 518 29.93 1.40 -3.04
C THR A 518 30.37 2.83 -3.32
N SER A 519 29.44 3.79 -3.31
CA SER A 519 29.74 5.13 -3.88
C SER A 519 29.35 6.29 -2.96
N PHE A 520 28.07 6.39 -2.58
CA PHE A 520 27.58 7.46 -1.69
C PHE A 520 26.18 7.15 -1.16
N PRO A 521 25.79 7.76 -0.02
CA PRO A 521 24.44 7.60 0.54
C PRO A 521 23.36 8.12 -0.39
N VAL A 522 22.41 7.27 -0.80
CA VAL A 522 21.32 7.60 -1.73
C VAL A 522 19.93 7.63 -1.09
N LEU A 523 19.83 7.43 0.23
CA LEU A 523 18.54 7.33 0.93
C LEU A 523 17.84 8.69 1.00
N THR A 524 17.28 9.13 -0.12
CA THR A 524 16.48 10.35 -0.22
C THR A 524 15.20 10.11 -1.01
N ILE A 525 14.18 10.91 -0.75
CA ILE A 525 12.88 10.83 -1.46
C ILE A 525 13.06 10.99 -2.97
N SER A 526 13.84 11.96 -3.40
CA SER A 526 14.08 12.24 -4.81
C SER A 526 14.76 11.07 -5.54
N SER A 527 15.65 10.35 -4.86
CA SER A 527 16.30 9.17 -5.44
C SER A 527 15.31 8.07 -5.82
N PHE A 528 14.23 7.88 -5.06
CA PHE A 528 13.25 6.82 -5.31
C PHE A 528 11.99 7.26 -6.05
N ALA A 529 11.88 8.52 -6.44
CA ALA A 529 10.70 9.06 -7.12
C ALA A 529 10.21 8.22 -8.33
N PRO A 530 11.08 7.65 -9.19
CA PRO A 530 10.66 6.87 -10.36
C PRO A 530 9.98 5.53 -10.02
N VAL A 531 10.20 5.00 -8.82
CA VAL A 531 9.65 3.70 -8.38
C VAL A 531 8.16 3.80 -8.05
N TYR A 532 7.71 4.91 -7.47
CA TYR A 532 6.35 5.04 -6.94
C TYR A 532 5.25 4.80 -7.99
N PRO A 533 5.30 5.31 -9.23
CA PRO A 533 4.29 4.97 -10.22
C PRO A 533 4.22 3.47 -10.52
N LEU A 534 5.36 2.76 -10.56
CA LEU A 534 5.41 1.32 -10.80
C LEU A 534 4.92 0.52 -9.60
N LEU A 535 5.22 0.96 -8.38
CA LEU A 535 4.67 0.38 -7.15
C LEU A 535 3.14 0.41 -7.14
N LEU A 536 2.55 1.51 -7.58
CA LEU A 536 1.09 1.66 -7.65
C LEU A 536 0.50 0.85 -8.81
N VAL A 537 1.20 0.74 -9.93
CA VAL A 537 0.82 -0.17 -11.03
C VAL A 537 0.84 -1.62 -10.56
N PHE A 538 1.85 -2.02 -9.78
CA PHE A 538 1.92 -3.33 -9.13
C PHE A 538 0.66 -3.59 -8.28
N ILE A 539 0.35 -2.69 -7.35
CA ILE A 539 -0.84 -2.80 -6.49
C ILE A 539 -2.12 -2.93 -7.35
N ALA A 540 -2.32 -2.03 -8.30
CA ALA A 540 -3.52 -2.03 -9.16
C ALA A 540 -3.66 -3.30 -9.99
N ALA A 541 -2.56 -3.81 -10.57
CA ALA A 541 -2.55 -4.98 -11.43
C ALA A 541 -2.85 -6.27 -10.65
N VAL A 542 -2.32 -6.40 -9.42
CA VAL A 542 -2.61 -7.54 -8.53
C VAL A 542 -4.08 -7.59 -8.17
N PHE A 543 -4.65 -6.47 -7.70
CA PHE A 543 -6.06 -6.42 -7.38
C PHE A 543 -6.94 -6.69 -8.60
N TRP A 544 -6.55 -6.17 -9.76
CA TRP A 544 -7.24 -6.49 -11.02
C TRP A 544 -7.20 -7.98 -11.32
N ASP A 545 -6.03 -8.64 -11.24
CA ASP A 545 -5.91 -10.08 -11.49
C ASP A 545 -6.73 -10.90 -10.49
N ALA A 546 -6.66 -10.58 -9.20
CA ALA A 546 -7.41 -11.27 -8.17
C ALA A 546 -8.93 -11.12 -8.36
N ILE A 547 -9.41 -9.92 -8.67
CA ILE A 547 -10.81 -9.64 -8.95
C ILE A 547 -11.25 -10.40 -10.22
N ALA A 548 -10.47 -10.34 -11.30
CA ALA A 548 -10.78 -11.03 -12.54
C ALA A 548 -10.83 -12.56 -12.37
N ALA A 549 -9.92 -13.11 -11.56
CA ALA A 549 -9.82 -14.55 -11.35
C ALA A 549 -10.83 -15.10 -10.34
N TRP A 550 -11.06 -14.39 -9.25
CA TRP A 550 -11.83 -14.94 -8.13
C TRP A 550 -13.23 -14.35 -7.97
N VAL A 551 -13.42 -13.11 -8.43
CA VAL A 551 -14.69 -12.39 -8.26
C VAL A 551 -15.54 -12.48 -9.54
N VAL A 552 -14.97 -12.13 -10.69
CA VAL A 552 -15.71 -12.09 -11.97
C VAL A 552 -16.27 -13.47 -12.39
N PRO A 553 -15.53 -14.59 -12.29
CA PRO A 553 -16.09 -15.91 -12.62
C PRO A 553 -17.17 -16.38 -11.65
N ARG A 554 -17.18 -15.81 -10.42
CA ARG A 554 -18.17 -16.11 -9.39
C ARG A 554 -19.36 -15.17 -9.43
N MET A 555 -19.30 -14.09 -10.19
CA MET A 555 -20.48 -13.31 -10.54
C MET A 555 -21.35 -14.18 -11.48
N PRO A 556 -22.63 -14.37 -11.17
CA PRO A 556 -23.50 -15.18 -12.02
C PRO A 556 -23.50 -14.58 -13.42
N GLN A 557 -22.99 -15.35 -14.41
CA GLN A 557 -23.15 -15.01 -15.81
C GLN A 557 -24.65 -14.89 -16.06
N ARG A 558 -25.09 -13.72 -16.50
CA ARG A 558 -26.46 -13.44 -16.87
C ARG A 558 -26.86 -14.36 -18.05
N ARG A 559 -27.25 -15.59 -17.76
CA ARG A 559 -28.06 -16.38 -18.70
C ARG A 559 -29.45 -15.79 -18.63
N GLU A 560 -29.93 -15.25 -19.72
CA GLU A 560 -31.24 -14.59 -19.93
C GLU A 560 -32.47 -15.47 -19.64
N LYS A 561 -32.34 -16.64 -19.02
CA LYS A 561 -33.42 -17.58 -18.73
C LYS A 561 -33.85 -17.72 -17.27
N ILE A 562 -33.45 -16.84 -16.34
CA ILE A 562 -33.93 -16.88 -14.96
C ILE A 562 -34.71 -15.59 -14.59
N VAL A 563 -35.49 -15.04 -15.52
CA VAL A 563 -36.39 -13.90 -15.20
C VAL A 563 -37.74 -14.38 -14.64
N ALA A 564 -38.05 -15.67 -14.64
CA ALA A 564 -39.37 -16.17 -14.26
C ALA A 564 -39.52 -16.67 -12.80
N SER A 565 -38.47 -16.82 -12.00
CA SER A 565 -38.61 -17.40 -10.64
C SER A 565 -38.11 -16.58 -9.46
N ARG A 566 -37.61 -15.34 -9.65
CA ARG A 566 -37.25 -14.45 -8.55
C ARG A 566 -38.32 -13.37 -8.26
N ARG A 567 -39.57 -13.74 -8.15
CA ARG A 567 -40.57 -12.99 -7.40
C ARG A 567 -40.40 -13.35 -5.94
N GLY A 568 -39.30 -12.87 -5.32
CA GLY A 568 -39.21 -12.72 -3.88
C GLY A 568 -40.20 -11.63 -3.40
N PRO A 569 -40.47 -11.53 -2.08
CA PRO A 569 -41.45 -10.59 -1.56
C PRO A 569 -41.12 -9.18 -2.02
N ARG A 570 -42.17 -8.39 -2.31
CA ARG A 570 -42.19 -7.03 -2.88
C ARG A 570 -41.23 -6.06 -2.20
N GLY A 571 -39.92 -6.17 -2.51
CA GLY A 571 -38.85 -5.29 -1.98
C GLY A 571 -38.81 -3.93 -2.67
N ILE A 572 -38.00 -3.02 -2.15
CA ILE A 572 -37.71 -1.72 -2.76
C ILE A 572 -36.92 -1.99 -4.06
N PRO A 573 -37.36 -1.47 -5.22
CA PRO A 573 -36.69 -1.76 -6.48
C PRO A 573 -35.31 -1.10 -6.58
N VAL A 574 -34.28 -1.88 -6.91
CA VAL A 574 -32.92 -1.42 -7.21
C VAL A 574 -32.34 -2.21 -8.38
N ALA A 575 -31.40 -1.64 -9.09
CA ALA A 575 -30.71 -2.35 -10.17
C ALA A 575 -29.98 -3.59 -9.63
N PRO A 576 -30.12 -4.77 -10.26
CA PRO A 576 -29.48 -6.00 -9.78
C PRO A 576 -27.98 -5.88 -9.58
N GLU A 577 -27.31 -5.08 -10.41
CA GLU A 577 -25.86 -4.80 -10.34
C GLU A 577 -25.48 -4.07 -9.04
N VAL A 578 -26.35 -3.18 -8.56
CA VAL A 578 -26.14 -2.48 -7.29
C VAL A 578 -26.31 -3.44 -6.11
N ALA A 579 -27.33 -4.27 -6.15
CA ALA A 579 -27.58 -5.28 -5.11
C ALA A 579 -26.42 -6.30 -5.00
N ASP A 580 -25.86 -6.72 -6.14
CA ASP A 580 -24.73 -7.66 -6.18
C ASP A 580 -23.38 -7.02 -5.76
N ALA A 581 -23.19 -5.72 -6.03
CA ALA A 581 -22.01 -4.96 -5.62
C ALA A 581 -22.02 -4.55 -4.14
N LEU A 582 -23.20 -4.44 -3.56
CA LEU A 582 -23.40 -3.89 -2.22
C LEU A 582 -22.55 -4.55 -1.13
N PRO A 583 -22.46 -5.89 -1.00
CA PRO A 583 -21.62 -6.50 0.02
C PRO A 583 -20.14 -6.11 -0.08
N TRP A 584 -19.65 -5.89 -1.29
CA TRP A 584 -18.27 -5.48 -1.53
C TRP A 584 -18.02 -4.04 -1.14
N VAL A 585 -18.94 -3.15 -1.54
CA VAL A 585 -18.86 -1.72 -1.20
C VAL A 585 -18.90 -1.54 0.31
N MET A 586 -19.78 -2.27 0.99
CA MET A 586 -19.91 -2.17 2.44
C MET A 586 -18.74 -2.81 3.19
N GLY A 587 -18.15 -3.89 2.64
CA GLY A 587 -16.91 -4.44 3.16
C GLY A 587 -15.76 -3.43 3.13
N LEU A 588 -15.61 -2.68 2.05
CA LEU A 588 -14.63 -1.60 1.95
C LEU A 588 -15.00 -0.41 2.85
N ALA A 589 -16.29 -0.04 2.92
CA ALA A 589 -16.78 1.04 3.77
C ALA A 589 -16.51 0.78 5.27
N ALA A 590 -16.40 -0.48 5.68
CA ALA A 590 -16.06 -0.83 7.05
C ALA A 590 -14.68 -0.31 7.49
N LEU A 591 -13.79 0.03 6.56
CA LEU A 591 -12.50 0.64 6.86
C LEU A 591 -12.55 2.16 7.02
N LEU A 592 -13.67 2.81 6.65
CA LEU A 592 -13.79 4.27 6.68
C LEU A 592 -13.48 4.89 8.06
N PRO A 593 -13.98 4.37 9.20
CA PRO A 593 -13.64 4.97 10.49
C PRO A 593 -12.13 4.98 10.76
N LEU A 594 -11.44 3.88 10.48
CA LEU A 594 -9.99 3.81 10.65
C LEU A 594 -9.26 4.79 9.72
N ILE A 595 -9.74 4.95 8.48
CA ILE A 595 -9.12 5.85 7.48
C ILE A 595 -9.37 7.31 7.85
N ILE A 596 -10.62 7.66 8.20
CA ILE A 596 -11.00 9.05 8.49
C ILE A 596 -10.30 9.54 9.77
N TRP A 597 -10.29 8.72 10.81
CA TRP A 597 -9.75 9.07 12.13
C TRP A 597 -8.44 8.36 12.44
N HIS A 598 -7.63 8.03 11.41
CA HIS A 598 -6.37 7.30 11.59
C HIS A 598 -5.42 7.98 12.60
N ALA A 599 -5.38 9.32 12.64
CA ALA A 599 -4.55 10.07 13.57
C ALA A 599 -4.95 9.85 15.04
N GLU A 600 -6.24 9.66 15.30
CA GLU A 600 -6.73 9.32 16.64
C GLU A 600 -6.41 7.84 16.97
N PHE A 601 -6.66 6.91 16.04
CA PHE A 601 -6.29 5.50 16.24
C PHE A 601 -4.79 5.29 16.43
N ALA A 602 -3.95 6.11 15.81
CA ALA A 602 -2.50 6.07 15.99
C ALA A 602 -2.04 6.53 17.40
N LYS A 603 -2.92 7.15 18.19
CA LYS A 603 -2.64 7.46 19.60
C LYS A 603 -2.81 6.25 20.52
N LEU A 604 -3.52 5.21 20.09
CA LEU A 604 -3.68 3.98 20.86
C LEU A 604 -2.35 3.29 21.07
N PHE A 605 -2.23 2.64 22.20
CA PHE A 605 -1.00 2.01 22.65
C PHE A 605 -1.29 0.66 23.29
N TRP A 606 -0.29 -0.15 23.50
CA TRP A 606 -0.33 -1.45 24.17
C TRP A 606 -1.00 -1.36 25.54
N PHE A 607 -2.05 -2.16 25.75
CA PHE A 607 -2.93 -2.02 26.90
C PHE A 607 -3.22 -3.37 27.58
N ALA A 608 -3.08 -3.42 28.89
CA ALA A 608 -3.43 -4.56 29.74
C ALA A 608 -3.02 -5.94 29.17
N ASP A 609 -3.98 -6.72 28.66
CA ASP A 609 -3.74 -8.06 28.12
C ASP A 609 -2.75 -8.11 26.96
N ASP A 610 -2.60 -7.02 26.20
CA ASP A 610 -1.60 -6.92 25.12
C ASP A 610 -0.18 -7.04 25.68
N LEU A 611 0.13 -6.29 26.75
CA LEU A 611 1.43 -6.35 27.43
C LEU A 611 1.65 -7.72 28.10
N PHE A 612 0.59 -8.31 28.63
CA PHE A 612 0.67 -9.65 29.20
C PHE A 612 1.05 -10.71 28.16
N LEU A 613 0.48 -10.63 26.95
CA LEU A 613 0.86 -11.51 25.84
C LEU A 613 2.32 -11.33 25.42
N VAL A 614 2.82 -10.08 25.37
CA VAL A 614 4.23 -9.80 25.08
C VAL A 614 5.13 -10.36 26.18
N ASP A 615 4.75 -10.22 27.46
CA ASP A 615 5.51 -10.76 28.56
C ASP A 615 5.56 -12.28 28.54
N GLN A 616 4.48 -12.95 28.20
CA GLN A 616 4.48 -14.40 28.00
C GLN A 616 5.43 -14.83 26.88
N ILE A 617 5.44 -14.13 25.72
CA ILE A 617 6.41 -14.39 24.64
C ILE A 617 7.82 -14.21 25.16
N ASN A 618 8.07 -13.16 25.95
CA ASN A 618 9.38 -12.87 26.53
C ASN A 618 9.89 -13.96 27.46
N ARG A 619 9.00 -14.56 28.27
CA ARG A 619 9.37 -15.58 29.26
C ARG A 619 9.60 -16.97 28.65
N MET A 620 8.77 -17.36 27.68
CA MET A 620 8.78 -18.76 27.20
C MET A 620 9.16 -18.92 25.72
N GLY A 621 9.32 -17.82 24.99
CA GLY A 621 9.55 -17.84 23.56
C GLY A 621 8.28 -18.05 22.74
N PHE A 622 8.37 -17.74 21.43
CA PHE A 622 7.23 -17.68 20.52
C PHE A 622 6.46 -19.01 20.38
N TRP A 623 7.16 -20.12 20.14
CA TRP A 623 6.52 -21.39 19.84
C TRP A 623 5.83 -22.06 21.05
N PRO A 624 6.46 -22.14 22.25
CA PRO A 624 5.76 -22.60 23.44
C PRO A 624 4.57 -21.71 23.81
N TRP A 625 4.73 -20.38 23.68
CA TRP A 625 3.66 -19.42 23.94
C TRP A 625 2.44 -19.63 23.03
N MET A 626 2.63 -20.01 21.78
CA MET A 626 1.53 -20.18 20.83
C MET A 626 0.54 -21.27 21.26
N THR A 627 1.01 -22.32 21.92
CA THR A 627 0.19 -23.43 22.41
C THR A 627 -0.25 -23.30 23.88
N GLN A 628 0.28 -22.29 24.60
CA GLN A 628 -0.15 -21.96 25.95
C GLN A 628 -1.58 -21.39 25.92
N ASP A 629 -2.35 -21.63 26.97
CA ASP A 629 -3.64 -20.99 27.16
C ASP A 629 -3.48 -19.47 27.41
N PHE A 630 -4.53 -18.73 27.16
CA PHE A 630 -4.62 -17.30 27.45
C PHE A 630 -5.99 -17.01 28.04
N ALA A 631 -6.05 -16.66 29.32
CA ALA A 631 -7.27 -16.29 30.02
C ALA A 631 -8.48 -17.20 29.63
N GLU A 632 -8.46 -18.45 29.91
CA GLU A 632 -9.53 -19.38 29.57
C GLU A 632 -9.75 -19.63 28.06
N ASN A 633 -8.79 -19.29 27.23
CA ASN A 633 -8.88 -19.50 25.79
C ASN A 633 -7.69 -20.30 25.27
N PHE A 634 -7.95 -21.35 24.50
CA PHE A 634 -6.95 -22.00 23.68
C PHE A 634 -7.01 -21.37 22.28
N ALA A 635 -6.08 -20.45 21.98
CA ALA A 635 -6.21 -19.53 20.84
C ALA A 635 -4.99 -19.49 19.89
N PRO A 636 -4.43 -20.63 19.46
CA PRO A 636 -3.25 -20.64 18.58
C PRO A 636 -3.48 -19.96 17.22
N VAL A 637 -4.70 -20.02 16.69
CA VAL A 637 -5.05 -19.38 15.40
C VAL A 637 -5.07 -17.84 15.49
N PHE A 638 -5.34 -17.29 16.66
CA PHE A 638 -5.18 -15.87 16.94
C PHE A 638 -3.72 -15.51 17.27
N LYS A 639 -3.07 -16.28 18.14
CA LYS A 639 -1.73 -15.99 18.62
C LYS A 639 -0.70 -15.99 17.49
N LEU A 640 -0.81 -16.91 16.54
CA LEU A 640 0.12 -17.00 15.43
C LEU A 640 0.21 -15.68 14.62
N PRO A 641 -0.86 -15.15 14.02
CA PRO A 641 -0.79 -13.89 13.27
C PRO A 641 -0.54 -12.66 14.17
N TRP A 642 -1.03 -12.65 15.41
CA TRP A 642 -0.80 -11.56 16.35
C TRP A 642 0.67 -11.46 16.75
N GLY A 643 1.28 -12.57 17.15
CA GLY A 643 2.70 -12.61 17.52
C GLY A 643 3.62 -12.42 16.30
N ALA A 644 3.27 -12.98 15.14
CA ALA A 644 4.01 -12.69 13.91
C ALA A 644 3.98 -11.19 13.56
N ALA A 645 2.84 -10.54 13.73
CA ALA A 645 2.70 -9.10 13.48
C ALA A 645 3.53 -8.26 14.46
N LEU A 646 3.65 -8.66 15.73
CA LEU A 646 4.54 -8.01 16.70
C LEU A 646 5.98 -7.91 16.17
N PHE A 647 6.52 -9.00 15.62
CA PHE A 647 7.88 -9.04 15.10
C PHE A 647 8.00 -8.38 13.71
N VAL A 648 7.08 -8.67 12.80
CA VAL A 648 7.11 -8.16 11.42
C VAL A 648 6.95 -6.63 11.38
N PHE A 649 6.12 -6.07 12.27
CA PHE A 649 5.87 -4.63 12.33
C PHE A 649 6.61 -3.93 13.49
N HIS A 650 7.64 -4.58 14.02
CA HIS A 650 8.56 -4.00 14.99
C HIS A 650 7.88 -3.32 16.18
N GLY A 651 6.84 -3.95 16.73
CA GLY A 651 6.14 -3.42 17.89
C GLY A 651 5.09 -2.33 17.62
N SER A 652 4.74 -2.07 16.36
CA SER A 652 3.72 -1.08 16.00
C SER A 652 2.31 -1.55 16.39
N TYR A 653 1.70 -0.88 17.36
CA TYR A 653 0.33 -1.17 17.80
C TYR A 653 -0.70 -0.87 16.70
N PHE A 654 -0.53 0.25 16.00
CA PHE A 654 -1.41 0.63 14.90
C PHE A 654 -1.48 -0.43 13.80
N SER A 655 -0.39 -1.12 13.55
CA SER A 655 -0.33 -2.21 12.57
C SER A 655 -1.20 -3.40 12.95
N LEU A 656 -1.25 -3.75 14.24
CA LEU A 656 -2.17 -4.77 14.75
C LEU A 656 -3.63 -4.34 14.57
N LEU A 657 -3.95 -3.08 14.84
CA LEU A 657 -5.28 -2.54 14.61
C LEU A 657 -5.69 -2.61 13.13
N VAL A 658 -4.78 -2.32 12.21
CA VAL A 658 -5.06 -2.43 10.77
C VAL A 658 -5.45 -3.86 10.39
N LEU A 659 -4.74 -4.88 10.88
CA LEU A 659 -5.08 -6.29 10.62
C LEU A 659 -6.45 -6.66 11.20
N LEU A 660 -6.75 -6.18 12.39
CA LEU A 660 -8.06 -6.34 13.03
C LEU A 660 -9.18 -5.72 12.18
N TRP A 661 -8.99 -4.46 11.71
CA TRP A 661 -9.95 -3.77 10.86
C TRP A 661 -10.11 -4.42 9.48
N LEU A 662 -9.06 -4.94 8.89
CA LEU A 662 -9.16 -5.74 7.67
C LEU A 662 -9.98 -7.00 7.88
N THR A 663 -9.82 -7.67 9.03
CA THR A 663 -10.65 -8.82 9.41
C THR A 663 -12.11 -8.43 9.58
N HIS A 664 -12.39 -7.27 10.20
CA HIS A 664 -13.74 -6.71 10.33
C HIS A 664 -14.36 -6.39 8.97
N ALA A 665 -13.61 -5.82 8.05
CA ALA A 665 -14.05 -5.57 6.67
C ALA A 665 -14.42 -6.88 5.95
N CYS A 666 -13.63 -7.93 6.12
CA CYS A 666 -13.96 -9.27 5.63
C CYS A 666 -15.24 -9.82 6.26
N ASN A 667 -15.42 -9.66 7.58
CA ASN A 667 -16.65 -10.06 8.27
C ASN A 667 -17.87 -9.34 7.70
N THR A 668 -17.80 -8.04 7.50
CA THR A 668 -18.86 -7.23 6.89
C THR A 668 -19.21 -7.70 5.48
N LEU A 669 -18.20 -7.96 4.65
CA LEU A 669 -18.36 -8.48 3.30
C LEU A 669 -19.05 -9.86 3.32
N ILE A 670 -18.57 -10.79 4.14
CA ILE A 670 -19.06 -12.17 4.18
C ILE A 670 -20.49 -12.20 4.74
N LEU A 671 -20.79 -11.39 5.76
CA LEU A 671 -22.13 -11.24 6.30
C LEU A 671 -23.13 -10.78 5.24
N GLY A 672 -22.80 -9.73 4.48
CA GLY A 672 -23.65 -9.27 3.37
C GLY A 672 -23.86 -10.32 2.29
N ARG A 673 -22.82 -11.06 1.94
CA ARG A 673 -22.90 -12.19 0.99
C ARG A 673 -23.76 -13.34 1.50
N LEU A 674 -23.63 -13.64 2.78
CA LEU A 674 -24.42 -14.69 3.44
C LEU A 674 -25.91 -14.33 3.45
N LEU A 675 -26.26 -13.12 3.87
CA LEU A 675 -27.63 -12.61 3.87
C LEU A 675 -28.23 -12.57 2.45
N SER A 676 -27.47 -12.08 1.46
CA SER A 676 -27.94 -12.05 0.06
C SER A 676 -28.20 -13.45 -0.48
N ARG A 677 -27.35 -14.44 -0.19
CA ARG A 677 -27.54 -15.83 -0.58
C ARG A 677 -28.69 -16.52 0.11
N ALA A 678 -28.90 -16.21 1.37
CA ALA A 678 -30.04 -16.70 2.14
C ALA A 678 -31.39 -16.18 1.59
N GLY A 679 -31.39 -15.11 0.79
CA GLY A 679 -32.55 -14.57 0.12
C GLY A 679 -33.15 -13.32 0.78
N PHE A 680 -32.38 -12.61 1.61
CA PHE A 680 -32.77 -11.30 2.13
C PHE A 680 -32.75 -10.24 1.02
N SER A 681 -33.60 -9.24 1.15
CA SER A 681 -33.63 -8.09 0.24
C SER A 681 -32.36 -7.25 0.34
N TRP A 682 -32.04 -6.50 -0.71
CA TRP A 682 -30.87 -5.61 -0.70
C TRP A 682 -30.95 -4.53 0.40
N SER A 683 -32.15 -4.03 0.70
CA SER A 683 -32.35 -3.03 1.75
C SER A 683 -32.06 -3.58 3.15
N THR A 684 -32.53 -4.80 3.44
CA THR A 684 -32.15 -5.50 4.68
C THR A 684 -30.66 -5.74 4.75
N VAL A 685 -30.03 -6.23 3.66
CA VAL A 685 -28.57 -6.45 3.61
C VAL A 685 -27.81 -5.16 3.87
N PHE A 686 -28.22 -4.06 3.24
CA PHE A 686 -27.57 -2.76 3.41
C PHE A 686 -27.69 -2.25 4.85
N LEU A 687 -28.90 -2.25 5.44
CA LEU A 687 -29.10 -1.78 6.80
C LEU A 687 -28.27 -2.58 7.81
N VAL A 688 -28.22 -3.89 7.66
CA VAL A 688 -27.38 -4.74 8.52
C VAL A 688 -25.91 -4.39 8.38
N GLN A 689 -25.43 -4.29 7.13
CA GLN A 689 -24.01 -4.04 6.88
C GLN A 689 -23.56 -2.62 7.32
N VAL A 690 -24.39 -1.58 7.11
CA VAL A 690 -24.07 -0.21 7.54
C VAL A 690 -23.88 -0.14 9.06
N VAL A 691 -24.83 -0.68 9.81
CA VAL A 691 -24.75 -0.63 11.28
C VAL A 691 -23.61 -1.51 11.78
N PHE A 692 -23.45 -2.72 11.24
CA PHE A 692 -22.36 -3.62 11.62
C PHE A 692 -20.98 -3.05 11.31
N ALA A 693 -20.83 -2.43 10.13
CA ALA A 693 -19.56 -1.89 9.63
C ALA A 693 -19.13 -0.61 10.35
N LEU A 694 -20.08 0.30 10.62
CA LEU A 694 -19.77 1.69 10.97
C LEU A 694 -20.14 2.05 12.42
N SER A 695 -20.73 1.14 13.19
CA SER A 695 -21.18 1.45 14.55
C SER A 695 -20.00 1.70 15.49
N VAL A 696 -20.04 2.85 16.18
CA VAL A 696 -19.11 3.19 17.25
C VAL A 696 -19.22 2.22 18.44
N ALA A 697 -20.34 1.50 18.57
CA ALA A 697 -20.49 0.43 19.58
C ALA A 697 -19.46 -0.71 19.42
N ASN A 698 -18.83 -0.83 18.26
CA ASN A 698 -17.71 -1.77 18.02
C ASN A 698 -16.34 -1.19 18.42
N LEU A 699 -16.24 0.06 18.89
CA LEU A 699 -14.97 0.75 19.12
C LEU A 699 -14.05 -0.02 20.08
N GLU A 700 -14.56 -0.52 21.19
CA GLU A 700 -13.75 -1.31 22.14
C GLU A 700 -13.21 -2.60 21.49
N THR A 701 -14.05 -3.29 20.70
CA THR A 701 -13.62 -4.50 19.98
C THR A 701 -12.61 -4.19 18.88
N LEU A 702 -12.75 -3.05 18.18
CA LEU A 702 -11.91 -2.69 17.04
C LEU A 702 -10.70 -1.80 17.40
N GLY A 703 -10.67 -1.26 18.63
CA GLY A 703 -9.57 -0.46 19.17
C GLY A 703 -8.64 -1.21 20.12
N TRP A 704 -8.87 -2.51 20.35
CA TRP A 704 -8.08 -3.33 21.26
C TRP A 704 -7.55 -4.58 20.56
N SER A 705 -6.24 -4.74 20.47
CA SER A 705 -5.60 -5.77 19.62
C SER A 705 -5.95 -7.21 20.05
N VAL A 706 -6.11 -7.47 21.33
CA VAL A 706 -6.52 -8.80 21.86
C VAL A 706 -7.91 -9.21 21.37
N GLN A 707 -8.81 -8.27 21.15
CA GLN A 707 -10.14 -8.54 20.62
C GLN A 707 -10.13 -9.05 19.18
N TRP A 708 -9.00 -8.97 18.49
CA TRP A 708 -8.84 -9.63 17.19
C TRP A 708 -9.12 -11.13 17.24
N SER A 709 -8.86 -11.79 18.36
CA SER A 709 -9.24 -13.18 18.61
C SER A 709 -10.75 -13.43 18.39
N ALA A 710 -11.59 -12.55 18.94
CA ALA A 710 -13.04 -12.61 18.82
C ALA A 710 -13.54 -12.29 17.41
N VAL A 711 -12.88 -11.33 16.74
CA VAL A 711 -13.19 -10.94 15.35
C VAL A 711 -12.80 -12.06 14.37
N LEU A 712 -11.67 -12.74 14.60
CA LEU A 712 -11.25 -13.94 13.84
C LEU A 712 -12.20 -15.12 14.04
N ALA A 713 -12.62 -15.41 15.27
CA ALA A 713 -13.61 -16.45 15.53
C ALA A 713 -14.91 -16.19 14.76
N THR A 714 -15.35 -14.93 14.70
CA THR A 714 -16.51 -14.50 13.91
C THR A 714 -16.27 -14.68 12.40
N LEU A 715 -15.06 -14.38 11.91
CA LEU A 715 -14.70 -14.59 10.50
C LEU A 715 -14.90 -16.05 10.09
N PHE A 716 -14.38 -16.97 10.88
CA PHE A 716 -14.48 -18.39 10.58
C PHE A 716 -15.90 -18.93 10.74
N LEU A 717 -16.70 -18.42 11.69
CA LEU A 717 -18.14 -18.69 11.76
C LEU A 717 -18.84 -18.27 10.47
N LEU A 718 -18.65 -17.04 10.02
CA LEU A 718 -19.30 -16.52 8.81
C LEU A 718 -18.83 -17.26 7.55
N LEU A 719 -17.56 -17.64 7.47
CA LEU A 719 -17.04 -18.48 6.39
C LEU A 719 -17.68 -19.87 6.40
N ALA A 720 -17.81 -20.50 7.56
CA ALA A 720 -18.46 -21.79 7.71
C ALA A 720 -19.94 -21.74 7.26
N LEU A 721 -20.68 -20.73 7.72
CA LEU A 721 -22.08 -20.51 7.31
C LEU A 721 -22.22 -20.22 5.82
N LEU A 722 -21.36 -19.38 5.26
CA LEU A 722 -21.38 -19.08 3.81
C LEU A 722 -21.06 -20.31 2.97
N TRP A 723 -20.09 -21.12 3.41
CA TRP A 723 -19.72 -22.37 2.76
C TRP A 723 -20.83 -23.40 2.83
N GLN A 724 -21.42 -23.54 4.01
CA GLN A 724 -22.58 -24.41 4.25
C GLN A 724 -23.75 -24.02 3.38
N GLU A 725 -24.10 -22.72 3.30
CA GLU A 725 -25.19 -22.21 2.45
C GLU A 725 -24.93 -22.50 0.96
N LYS A 726 -23.68 -22.37 0.51
CA LYS A 726 -23.26 -22.68 -0.86
C LYS A 726 -23.45 -24.17 -1.23
N HIS A 727 -23.24 -25.07 -0.28
CA HIS A 727 -23.20 -26.51 -0.50
C HIS A 727 -24.39 -27.25 0.14
N THR A 728 -25.47 -26.56 0.50
CA THR A 728 -26.62 -27.10 1.23
C THR A 728 -27.15 -28.42 0.65
N ALA A 729 -27.21 -28.56 -0.68
CA ALA A 729 -27.68 -29.76 -1.36
C ALA A 729 -26.75 -31.00 -1.20
N ARG A 730 -25.50 -30.80 -0.81
CA ARG A 730 -24.44 -31.82 -0.74
C ARG A 730 -24.04 -32.17 0.69
N LEU A 731 -24.62 -31.51 1.70
CA LEU A 731 -24.26 -31.68 3.11
C LEU A 731 -24.65 -33.04 3.69
N GLY A 732 -25.54 -33.79 3.05
CA GLY A 732 -26.08 -35.07 3.58
C GLY A 732 -25.19 -36.29 3.31
N THR A 733 -24.18 -36.19 2.47
CA THR A 733 -23.24 -37.27 2.14
C THR A 733 -21.82 -36.78 2.29
N TRP A 734 -20.93 -37.60 2.83
CA TRP A 734 -19.54 -37.24 3.03
C TRP A 734 -18.85 -36.94 1.69
N GLN A 735 -18.27 -35.77 1.56
CA GLN A 735 -17.46 -35.35 0.43
C GLN A 735 -16.32 -34.47 0.96
N LEU A 736 -15.08 -34.90 0.80
CA LEU A 736 -13.91 -34.20 1.36
C LEU A 736 -13.85 -32.73 0.95
N HIS A 737 -14.14 -32.42 -0.33
CA HIS A 737 -14.11 -31.04 -0.86
C HIS A 737 -15.25 -30.15 -0.31
N VAL A 738 -16.26 -30.69 0.34
CA VAL A 738 -17.36 -29.95 0.98
C VAL A 738 -17.13 -29.87 2.50
N HIS A 739 -16.84 -31.00 3.13
CA HIS A 739 -16.75 -31.13 4.59
C HIS A 739 -15.36 -30.79 5.12
N GLY A 740 -14.29 -30.95 4.31
CA GLY A 740 -12.92 -30.55 4.69
C GLY A 740 -12.80 -29.07 5.03
N PRO A 741 -13.20 -28.13 4.12
CA PRO A 741 -13.23 -26.70 4.43
C PRO A 741 -14.13 -26.34 5.61
N LEU A 742 -15.30 -27.00 5.75
CA LEU A 742 -16.16 -26.78 6.93
C LEU A 742 -15.46 -27.15 8.22
N LEU A 743 -14.81 -28.32 8.27
CA LEU A 743 -14.06 -28.78 9.42
C LEU A 743 -12.91 -27.82 9.75
N LEU A 744 -12.20 -27.35 8.72
CA LEU A 744 -11.14 -26.34 8.86
C LEU A 744 -11.68 -25.04 9.49
N PHE A 745 -12.79 -24.51 8.99
CA PHE A 745 -13.36 -23.27 9.52
C PHE A 745 -13.88 -23.44 10.95
N VAL A 746 -14.51 -24.57 11.27
CA VAL A 746 -14.95 -24.87 12.63
C VAL A 746 -13.77 -24.97 13.59
N THR A 747 -12.72 -25.70 13.21
CA THR A 747 -11.50 -25.84 14.01
C THR A 747 -10.81 -24.47 14.20
N ALA A 748 -10.66 -23.70 13.11
CA ALA A 748 -10.05 -22.39 13.17
C ALA A 748 -10.84 -21.41 14.05
N SER A 749 -12.18 -21.47 14.00
CA SER A 749 -13.03 -20.66 14.90
C SER A 749 -12.83 -21.05 16.36
N ALA A 750 -12.89 -22.33 16.68
CA ALA A 750 -12.71 -22.85 18.05
C ALA A 750 -11.32 -22.52 18.62
N CYS A 751 -10.27 -22.58 17.78
CA CYS A 751 -8.89 -22.26 18.15
C CYS A 751 -8.54 -20.76 18.04
N SER A 752 -9.50 -19.88 17.79
CA SER A 752 -9.29 -18.41 17.77
C SER A 752 -9.72 -17.76 19.09
N PHE A 753 -10.84 -18.16 19.65
CA PHE A 753 -11.41 -17.60 20.87
C PHE A 753 -12.48 -18.55 21.46
N SER A 754 -12.74 -18.49 22.77
CA SER A 754 -13.69 -19.38 23.46
C SER A 754 -15.08 -19.43 22.81
N ARG A 755 -15.65 -18.29 22.37
CA ARG A 755 -16.95 -18.30 21.67
C ARG A 755 -16.92 -19.03 20.33
N GLY A 756 -15.73 -19.23 19.74
CA GLY A 756 -15.56 -19.97 18.49
C GLY A 756 -15.95 -21.44 18.59
N VAL A 757 -15.97 -22.03 19.81
CA VAL A 757 -16.43 -23.41 20.02
C VAL A 757 -17.91 -23.60 19.66
N LEU A 758 -18.72 -22.55 19.69
CA LEU A 758 -20.12 -22.58 19.29
C LEU A 758 -20.30 -22.80 17.78
N THR A 759 -19.30 -22.52 16.98
CA THR A 759 -19.35 -22.69 15.51
C THR A 759 -19.64 -24.12 15.10
N GLY A 760 -19.04 -25.10 15.80
CA GLY A 760 -19.32 -26.52 15.57
C GLY A 760 -20.77 -26.88 15.83
N ALA A 761 -21.32 -26.37 16.95
CA ALA A 761 -22.72 -26.61 17.32
C ALA A 761 -23.70 -26.00 16.32
N VAL A 762 -23.42 -24.78 15.86
CA VAL A 762 -24.22 -24.05 14.85
C VAL A 762 -24.20 -24.80 13.51
N ILE A 763 -23.04 -25.26 13.05
CA ILE A 763 -22.94 -26.03 11.79
C ILE A 763 -23.56 -27.40 11.92
N ALA A 764 -23.39 -28.10 13.06
CA ALA A 764 -24.06 -29.38 13.34
C ALA A 764 -25.59 -29.20 13.27
N LEU A 765 -26.12 -28.17 13.92
CA LEU A 765 -27.54 -27.82 13.83
C LEU A 765 -28.00 -27.53 12.39
N ALA A 766 -27.21 -26.79 11.63
CA ALA A 766 -27.50 -26.50 10.23
C ALA A 766 -27.60 -27.76 9.36
N ILE A 767 -26.77 -28.78 9.64
CA ILE A 767 -26.83 -30.09 8.97
C ILE A 767 -28.08 -30.86 9.35
N LEU A 768 -28.54 -30.75 10.59
CA LEU A 768 -29.71 -31.50 11.10
C LEU A 768 -31.04 -30.87 10.74
N LEU A 769 -31.12 -29.58 10.46
CA LEU A 769 -32.37 -28.85 10.19
C LEU A 769 -33.08 -29.35 8.91
N PRO A 770 -34.43 -29.38 8.90
CA PRO A 770 -35.24 -29.89 7.79
C PRO A 770 -35.12 -29.07 6.48
N ALA A 771 -34.77 -27.81 6.53
CA ALA A 771 -34.66 -26.95 5.35
C ALA A 771 -33.58 -27.40 4.37
N THR A 772 -32.70 -28.31 4.77
CA THR A 772 -31.73 -28.98 3.92
C THR A 772 -32.32 -30.22 3.20
N ARG A 773 -33.64 -30.46 3.30
CA ARG A 773 -34.32 -31.64 2.77
C ARG A 773 -34.65 -31.61 1.25
N GLY A 774 -34.07 -30.78 0.47
CA GLY A 774 -34.20 -30.83 -0.96
C GLY A 774 -33.38 -31.96 -1.57
N ILE A 775 -34.06 -33.04 -2.04
CA ILE A 775 -33.57 -34.13 -2.90
C ILE A 775 -33.15 -35.43 -2.20
N GLY A 776 -34.04 -36.42 -2.27
CA GLY A 776 -33.74 -37.86 -2.04
C GLY A 776 -33.71 -38.27 -0.56
N GLN A 777 -34.20 -39.48 -0.32
CA GLN A 777 -34.12 -40.12 1.04
C GLN A 777 -32.67 -40.29 1.49
N GLN A 778 -32.08 -39.20 2.02
CA GLN A 778 -30.76 -39.27 2.62
C GLN A 778 -30.84 -39.98 3.95
N ASN A 779 -29.93 -40.93 4.17
CA ASN A 779 -29.83 -41.72 5.39
C ASN A 779 -29.70 -40.81 6.60
N ARG A 780 -30.70 -40.80 7.51
CA ARG A 780 -30.74 -40.03 8.77
C ARG A 780 -29.49 -40.26 9.60
N ARG A 781 -28.95 -41.49 9.61
CA ARG A 781 -27.72 -41.85 10.33
C ARG A 781 -26.49 -41.08 9.80
N SER A 782 -26.32 -40.92 8.51
CA SER A 782 -25.20 -40.20 7.91
C SER A 782 -25.16 -38.72 8.35
N ARG A 783 -26.34 -38.07 8.48
CA ARG A 783 -26.42 -36.66 8.92
C ARG A 783 -26.03 -36.51 10.40
N TRP A 784 -26.42 -37.45 11.26
CA TRP A 784 -25.97 -37.42 12.66
C TRP A 784 -24.46 -37.62 12.79
N VAL A 785 -23.87 -38.54 12.04
CA VAL A 785 -22.42 -38.74 12.01
C VAL A 785 -21.69 -37.48 11.54
N LEU A 786 -22.17 -36.81 10.44
CA LEU A 786 -21.59 -35.59 9.94
C LEU A 786 -21.74 -34.42 10.92
N ALA A 787 -22.88 -34.30 11.59
CA ALA A 787 -23.10 -33.32 12.63
C ALA A 787 -22.14 -33.54 13.81
N GLY A 788 -21.97 -34.80 14.25
CA GLY A 788 -20.99 -35.16 15.27
C GLY A 788 -19.56 -34.85 14.88
N LEU A 789 -19.17 -35.10 13.62
CA LEU A 789 -17.85 -34.75 13.10
C LEU A 789 -17.60 -33.22 13.11
N MET A 790 -18.60 -32.39 12.78
CA MET A 790 -18.48 -30.92 12.85
C MET A 790 -18.44 -30.42 14.29
N LEU A 791 -19.04 -31.16 15.25
CA LEU A 791 -19.03 -30.81 16.67
C LEU A 791 -17.71 -31.21 17.35
N ALA A 792 -17.02 -32.23 16.85
CA ALA A 792 -15.83 -32.82 17.48
C ALA A 792 -14.72 -31.80 17.78
N PRO A 793 -14.30 -30.86 16.86
CA PRO A 793 -13.28 -29.88 17.19
C PRO A 793 -13.68 -28.98 18.35
N SER A 794 -14.94 -28.57 18.41
CA SER A 794 -15.47 -27.75 19.50
C SER A 794 -15.40 -28.47 20.84
N ILE A 795 -15.77 -29.78 20.89
CA ILE A 795 -15.64 -30.60 22.08
C ILE A 795 -14.17 -30.73 22.49
N VAL A 796 -13.28 -31.06 21.57
CA VAL A 796 -11.84 -31.21 21.85
C VAL A 796 -11.26 -29.91 22.43
N VAL A 797 -11.53 -28.77 21.83
CA VAL A 797 -11.03 -27.47 22.34
C VAL A 797 -11.63 -27.15 23.70
N THR A 798 -12.92 -27.43 23.92
CA THR A 798 -13.55 -27.24 25.25
C THR A 798 -12.90 -28.10 26.30
N VAL A 799 -12.65 -29.38 25.99
CA VAL A 799 -11.95 -30.32 26.91
C VAL A 799 -10.52 -29.81 27.18
N LEU A 800 -9.78 -29.37 26.18
CA LEU A 800 -8.43 -28.80 26.37
C LEU A 800 -8.47 -27.58 27.29
N ILE A 801 -9.41 -26.66 27.08
CA ILE A 801 -9.59 -25.49 27.96
C ILE A 801 -9.89 -25.96 29.40
N THR A 802 -10.79 -26.91 29.58
CA THR A 802 -11.21 -27.37 30.92
C THR A 802 -10.10 -28.10 31.66
N LEU A 803 -9.28 -28.89 30.96
CA LEU A 803 -8.23 -29.72 31.58
C LEU A 803 -6.93 -28.96 31.84
N PHE A 804 -6.58 -27.98 30.97
CA PHE A 804 -5.26 -27.37 30.96
C PHE A 804 -5.27 -25.86 31.28
N SER A 805 -6.46 -25.21 31.36
CA SER A 805 -6.53 -23.80 31.71
C SER A 805 -6.10 -23.58 33.18
N SER A 806 -5.14 -22.66 33.33
CA SER A 806 -4.66 -22.20 34.64
C SER A 806 -5.60 -21.20 35.33
N GLY A 807 -6.75 -20.89 34.70
CA GLY A 807 -7.76 -19.99 35.26
C GLY A 807 -8.38 -20.51 36.53
N ASN A 808 -8.67 -19.62 37.50
CA ASN A 808 -9.44 -19.94 38.68
C ASN A 808 -10.81 -20.49 38.26
N HIS A 809 -10.94 -21.82 38.22
CA HIS A 809 -12.25 -22.48 38.09
C HIS A 809 -13.05 -22.17 39.33
N GLN A 810 -13.79 -21.06 39.34
CA GLN A 810 -14.70 -20.75 40.44
C GLN A 810 -15.75 -21.88 40.52
N HIS A 811 -15.98 -22.35 41.72
CA HIS A 811 -16.98 -23.38 41.97
C HIS A 811 -18.36 -22.85 41.52
N LEU A 812 -18.90 -23.42 40.46
CA LEU A 812 -20.21 -23.05 39.88
C LEU A 812 -21.37 -23.39 40.83
N GLY A 813 -21.09 -24.21 41.87
CA GLY A 813 -22.08 -24.62 42.85
C GLY A 813 -22.63 -23.43 43.65
N GLY A 814 -23.95 -23.21 43.61
CA GLY A 814 -24.63 -22.17 44.39
C GLY A 814 -24.90 -20.86 43.65
N HIS A 815 -24.26 -20.57 42.50
CA HIS A 815 -24.37 -19.27 41.78
C HIS A 815 -25.29 -19.28 40.56
N TRP A 816 -26.18 -20.24 40.42
CA TRP A 816 -27.04 -20.37 39.25
C TRP A 816 -27.96 -19.16 39.00
N ALA A 817 -28.37 -18.46 40.06
CA ALA A 817 -29.20 -17.26 39.96
C ALA A 817 -28.45 -16.12 39.31
N GLU A 818 -27.20 -15.87 39.74
CA GLU A 818 -26.32 -14.82 39.14
C GLU A 818 -25.93 -15.18 37.71
N ILE A 819 -25.57 -16.43 37.41
CA ILE A 819 -25.30 -16.93 36.08
C ILE A 819 -26.49 -16.70 35.15
N THR A 820 -27.71 -17.05 35.59
CA THR A 820 -28.93 -16.86 34.81
C THR A 820 -29.24 -15.38 34.61
N LYS A 821 -29.09 -14.56 35.66
CA LYS A 821 -29.27 -13.11 35.60
C LYS A 821 -28.30 -12.48 34.62
N TYR A 822 -27.03 -12.90 34.63
CA TYR A 822 -26.01 -12.43 33.71
C TYR A 822 -26.33 -12.83 32.25
N ALA A 823 -26.67 -14.09 32.00
CA ALA A 823 -27.06 -14.60 30.70
C ALA A 823 -28.27 -13.83 30.11
N ALA A 824 -29.29 -13.62 30.96
CA ALA A 824 -30.48 -12.85 30.60
C ALA A 824 -30.12 -11.38 30.29
N GLY A 825 -29.31 -10.73 31.13
CA GLY A 825 -28.83 -9.37 30.91
C GLY A 825 -28.10 -9.22 29.58
N TYR A 826 -27.12 -10.07 29.31
CA TYR A 826 -26.43 -10.08 28.02
C TYR A 826 -27.39 -10.29 26.86
N PHE A 827 -28.18 -11.36 26.86
CA PHE A 827 -29.03 -11.72 25.72
C PHE A 827 -30.12 -10.69 25.44
N LEU A 828 -30.75 -10.13 26.46
CA LEU A 828 -31.89 -9.22 26.32
C LEU A 828 -31.46 -7.78 26.03
N LEU A 829 -30.38 -7.28 26.62
CA LEU A 829 -29.97 -5.90 26.54
C LEU A 829 -28.98 -5.63 25.42
N ASN A 830 -28.12 -6.59 25.07
CA ASN A 830 -27.21 -6.44 23.95
C ASN A 830 -27.92 -6.73 22.61
N PRO A 831 -27.65 -5.96 21.55
CA PRO A 831 -26.88 -4.71 21.46
C PRO A 831 -27.76 -3.45 21.65
N VAL A 832 -29.02 -3.62 22.01
CA VAL A 832 -30.06 -2.55 21.95
C VAL A 832 -29.68 -1.39 22.86
N TYR A 833 -29.11 -1.68 24.03
CA TYR A 833 -28.75 -0.69 25.02
C TYR A 833 -27.79 0.39 24.44
N LEU A 834 -26.67 -0.01 23.83
CA LEU A 834 -25.73 0.96 23.25
C LEU A 834 -26.20 1.58 21.95
N LEU A 835 -26.90 0.84 21.11
CA LEU A 835 -27.40 1.37 19.85
C LEU A 835 -28.31 2.60 20.04
N PHE A 836 -29.01 2.66 21.17
CA PHE A 836 -29.88 3.80 21.51
C PHE A 836 -29.27 4.81 22.50
N GLY A 837 -28.05 4.54 23.02
CA GLY A 837 -27.31 5.44 23.88
C GLY A 837 -27.98 5.67 25.24
N PHE A 838 -28.57 4.62 25.83
CA PHE A 838 -29.16 4.72 27.18
C PHE A 838 -28.06 4.91 28.22
N THR A 839 -28.22 5.89 29.09
CA THR A 839 -27.27 6.23 30.15
C THR A 839 -27.78 5.90 31.54
N THR A 840 -29.06 5.52 31.67
CA THR A 840 -29.72 5.27 32.96
C THR A 840 -30.07 3.78 33.12
N TRP A 841 -29.88 3.27 34.32
CA TRP A 841 -30.21 1.90 34.73
C TRP A 841 -31.60 1.77 35.32
N GLU A 842 -32.59 2.53 34.83
CA GLU A 842 -33.93 2.37 35.31
C GLU A 842 -34.48 0.99 35.00
N PRO A 843 -34.87 0.19 36.02
CA PRO A 843 -35.27 -1.20 35.83
C PRO A 843 -36.42 -1.37 34.83
N MET A 844 -37.34 -0.42 34.79
CA MET A 844 -38.47 -0.43 33.84
C MET A 844 -37.94 -0.29 32.38
N GLY A 845 -36.98 0.59 32.16
CA GLY A 845 -36.36 0.79 30.85
C GLY A 845 -35.67 -0.49 30.35
N LEU A 846 -34.92 -1.18 31.20
CA LEU A 846 -34.26 -2.44 30.87
C LEU A 846 -35.25 -3.56 30.53
N VAL A 847 -36.36 -3.67 31.27
CA VAL A 847 -37.44 -4.65 31.01
C VAL A 847 -38.07 -4.35 29.64
N LEU A 848 -38.37 -3.09 29.34
CA LEU A 848 -38.97 -2.68 28.06
C LEU A 848 -38.04 -2.97 26.88
N LEU A 849 -36.73 -2.73 27.01
CA LEU A 849 -35.76 -3.05 25.99
C LEU A 849 -35.67 -4.57 25.74
N GLY A 850 -35.65 -5.37 26.80
CA GLY A 850 -35.65 -6.84 26.70
C GLY A 850 -36.92 -7.36 26.02
N ALA A 851 -38.08 -6.83 26.44
CA ALA A 851 -39.39 -7.16 25.82
C ALA A 851 -39.44 -6.75 24.34
N ALA A 852 -38.89 -5.57 23.98
CA ALA A 852 -38.82 -5.12 22.61
C ALA A 852 -37.92 -6.05 21.73
N LYS A 853 -36.78 -6.49 22.25
CA LYS A 853 -35.91 -7.44 21.54
C LYS A 853 -36.60 -8.80 21.33
N LEU A 854 -37.26 -9.33 22.39
CA LEU A 854 -38.00 -10.59 22.27
C LEU A 854 -39.19 -10.47 21.30
N GLY A 855 -39.91 -9.37 21.34
CA GLY A 855 -40.97 -9.07 20.38
C GLY A 855 -40.49 -9.01 18.93
N LEU A 856 -39.35 -8.38 18.71
CA LEU A 856 -38.69 -8.29 17.42
C LEU A 856 -38.27 -9.67 16.88
N ILE A 857 -37.66 -10.50 17.74
CA ILE A 857 -37.28 -11.89 17.40
C ILE A 857 -38.53 -12.72 17.06
N TYR A 858 -39.55 -12.70 17.93
CA TYR A 858 -40.81 -13.43 17.71
C TYR A 858 -41.45 -13.02 16.39
N TRP A 859 -41.59 -11.70 16.16
CA TRP A 859 -42.17 -11.16 14.96
C TRP A 859 -41.41 -11.62 13.72
N GLY A 860 -40.07 -11.51 13.70
CA GLY A 860 -39.24 -11.90 12.56
C GLY A 860 -39.31 -13.43 12.28
N MET A 861 -39.23 -14.24 13.34
CA MET A 861 -39.31 -15.68 13.22
C MET A 861 -40.68 -16.19 12.72
N THR A 862 -41.74 -15.47 12.97
CA THR A 862 -43.12 -15.82 12.49
C THR A 862 -43.38 -15.35 11.06
N ARG A 863 -42.70 -14.29 10.59
CA ARG A 863 -42.93 -13.68 9.27
C ARG A 863 -42.03 -14.18 8.17
N VAL A 864 -40.83 -14.67 8.53
CA VAL A 864 -39.82 -15.15 7.60
C VAL A 864 -39.90 -16.67 7.48
N THR A 865 -39.84 -17.21 6.27
CA THR A 865 -39.87 -18.65 6.00
C THR A 865 -38.69 -19.10 5.13
N GLY A 866 -38.42 -20.38 5.06
CA GLY A 866 -37.38 -20.95 4.21
C GLY A 866 -35.94 -20.64 4.69
N ARG A 867 -35.03 -20.43 3.74
CA ARG A 867 -33.60 -20.22 4.02
C ARG A 867 -33.29 -19.02 4.92
N PRO A 868 -33.93 -17.83 4.73
CA PRO A 868 -33.72 -16.71 5.64
C PRO A 868 -34.04 -17.05 7.09
N ARG A 869 -35.15 -17.77 7.36
CA ARG A 869 -35.53 -18.20 8.71
C ARG A 869 -34.51 -19.11 9.34
N VAL A 870 -33.94 -20.04 8.55
CA VAL A 870 -32.88 -20.95 9.05
C VAL A 870 -31.64 -20.17 9.44
N LEU A 871 -31.21 -19.21 8.63
CA LEU A 871 -30.06 -18.39 8.96
C LEU A 871 -30.30 -17.56 10.22
N LEU A 872 -31.48 -16.92 10.36
CA LEU A 872 -31.84 -16.19 11.57
C LEU A 872 -31.78 -17.09 12.82
N LEU A 873 -32.30 -18.33 12.72
CA LEU A 873 -32.24 -19.27 13.82
C LEU A 873 -30.81 -19.65 14.20
N LEU A 874 -29.93 -19.88 13.20
CA LEU A 874 -28.53 -20.24 13.43
C LEU A 874 -27.76 -19.11 14.13
N LEU A 875 -27.97 -17.86 13.70
CA LEU A 875 -27.36 -16.69 14.32
C LEU A 875 -27.90 -16.45 15.74
N LEU A 876 -29.18 -16.68 15.95
CA LEU A 876 -29.81 -16.58 17.27
C LEU A 876 -29.28 -17.65 18.24
N VAL A 877 -29.13 -18.90 17.80
CA VAL A 877 -28.55 -20.00 18.59
C VAL A 877 -27.09 -19.69 18.95
N TYR A 878 -26.34 -19.09 18.03
CA TYR A 878 -24.98 -18.62 18.30
C TYR A 878 -24.95 -17.54 19.40
N ASP A 879 -25.83 -16.53 19.35
CA ASP A 879 -25.89 -15.46 20.36
C ASP A 879 -26.34 -15.98 21.73
N LEU A 880 -27.32 -16.89 21.73
CA LEU A 880 -27.80 -17.52 22.96
C LEU A 880 -26.72 -18.42 23.59
N GLY A 881 -25.99 -19.19 22.76
CA GLY A 881 -24.87 -19.98 23.24
C GLY A 881 -23.74 -19.08 23.78
N ASN A 882 -23.49 -17.93 23.15
CA ASN A 882 -22.52 -16.96 23.65
C ASN A 882 -22.96 -16.33 24.98
N ALA A 883 -24.26 -16.08 25.19
CA ALA A 883 -24.82 -15.64 26.48
C ALA A 883 -24.51 -16.65 27.58
N GLY A 884 -24.67 -17.96 27.26
CA GLY A 884 -24.36 -19.03 28.20
C GLY A 884 -22.87 -19.10 28.53
N LEU A 885 -21.99 -19.08 27.54
CA LEU A 885 -20.53 -19.11 27.77
C LEU A 885 -20.04 -17.92 28.59
N LEU A 886 -20.50 -16.72 28.23
CA LEU A 886 -20.12 -15.49 28.94
C LEU A 886 -20.59 -15.51 30.39
N SER A 887 -21.82 -15.97 30.64
CA SER A 887 -22.34 -16.04 32.02
C SER A 887 -21.56 -17.00 32.90
N LEU A 888 -21.12 -18.16 32.36
CA LEU A 888 -20.30 -19.10 33.10
C LEU A 888 -18.92 -18.55 33.48
N GLY A 889 -18.31 -17.73 32.56
CA GLY A 889 -16.97 -17.18 32.82
C GLY A 889 -16.98 -15.82 33.52
N ARG A 890 -18.09 -15.06 33.53
CA ARG A 890 -18.09 -13.66 33.94
C ARG A 890 -19.19 -13.23 34.93
N TYR A 891 -20.04 -14.13 35.42
CA TYR A 891 -21.12 -13.78 36.38
C TYR A 891 -20.62 -13.03 37.61
N HIS A 892 -19.39 -13.33 38.05
CA HIS A 892 -18.76 -12.71 39.22
C HIS A 892 -18.34 -11.23 38.98
N THR A 893 -18.29 -10.77 37.74
CA THR A 893 -17.90 -9.37 37.43
C THR A 893 -19.05 -8.37 37.60
N GLY A 894 -20.26 -8.82 37.94
CA GLY A 894 -21.43 -8.00 38.17
C GLY A 894 -22.31 -7.82 36.92
N PHE A 895 -23.57 -7.48 37.18
CA PHE A 895 -24.60 -7.36 36.11
C PHE A 895 -24.26 -6.24 35.11
N ASP A 896 -23.60 -5.18 35.53
CA ASP A 896 -23.25 -4.03 34.70
C ASP A 896 -22.31 -4.38 33.54
N THR A 897 -21.47 -5.41 33.73
CA THR A 897 -20.56 -5.88 32.70
C THR A 897 -21.26 -6.64 31.57
N THR A 898 -22.54 -7.04 31.75
CA THR A 898 -23.33 -7.70 30.71
C THR A 898 -23.49 -6.85 29.45
N ILE A 899 -23.47 -5.53 29.59
CA ILE A 899 -23.63 -4.55 28.49
C ILE A 899 -22.30 -3.91 28.08
N SER A 900 -21.16 -4.50 28.43
CA SER A 900 -19.84 -4.05 27.97
C SER A 900 -19.77 -4.04 26.43
N SER A 901 -19.24 -2.97 25.86
CA SER A 901 -19.18 -2.76 24.41
C SER A 901 -18.40 -3.85 23.66
N ARG A 902 -17.38 -4.47 24.27
CA ARG A 902 -16.62 -5.60 23.70
C ARG A 902 -17.46 -6.85 23.38
N TYR A 903 -18.68 -6.97 23.96
CA TYR A 903 -19.57 -8.10 23.69
C TYR A 903 -20.58 -7.85 22.56
N TYR A 904 -20.74 -6.61 22.11
CA TYR A 904 -21.72 -6.24 21.09
C TYR A 904 -21.45 -6.85 19.73
N TYR A 905 -20.20 -7.04 19.38
CA TYR A 905 -19.81 -7.48 18.05
C TYR A 905 -20.52 -8.78 17.61
N SER A 906 -20.67 -9.75 18.50
CA SER A 906 -21.37 -11.01 18.20
C SER A 906 -22.89 -10.85 18.28
N SER A 907 -23.40 -10.05 19.22
CA SER A 907 -24.85 -9.86 19.38
C SER A 907 -25.46 -9.05 18.23
N LEU A 908 -24.68 -8.14 17.60
CA LEU A 908 -25.09 -7.43 16.38
C LEU A 908 -25.45 -8.39 15.25
N LEU A 909 -24.69 -9.48 15.07
CA LEU A 909 -24.94 -10.47 14.02
C LEU A 909 -26.33 -11.10 14.11
N ALA A 910 -26.79 -11.37 15.33
CA ALA A 910 -28.08 -12.00 15.56
C ALA A 910 -29.23 -10.98 15.53
N THR A 911 -29.02 -9.75 16.02
CA THR A 911 -30.11 -8.78 16.25
C THR A 911 -30.37 -7.90 15.03
N LEU A 912 -29.32 -7.44 14.33
CA LEU A 912 -29.49 -6.51 13.21
C LEU A 912 -30.36 -7.04 12.07
N PRO A 913 -30.28 -8.34 11.67
CA PRO A 913 -31.17 -8.84 10.61
C PRO A 913 -32.66 -8.73 10.96
N PHE A 914 -33.04 -8.93 12.22
CA PHE A 914 -34.43 -8.76 12.66
C PHE A 914 -34.85 -7.29 12.63
N ALA A 915 -34.01 -6.37 13.11
CA ALA A 915 -34.29 -4.94 13.10
C ALA A 915 -34.42 -4.42 11.65
N ALA A 916 -33.53 -4.81 10.76
CA ALA A 916 -33.56 -4.41 9.36
C ALA A 916 -34.82 -4.93 8.63
N LEU A 917 -35.23 -6.19 8.89
CA LEU A 917 -36.48 -6.74 8.38
C LEU A 917 -37.69 -5.98 8.86
N TRP A 918 -37.71 -5.59 10.13
CA TRP A 918 -38.82 -4.82 10.73
C TRP A 918 -38.95 -3.42 10.10
N ILE A 919 -37.83 -2.72 9.93
CA ILE A 919 -37.77 -1.41 9.27
C ILE A 919 -38.27 -1.55 7.81
N GLU A 920 -37.75 -2.53 7.06
CA GLU A 920 -38.16 -2.77 5.68
C GLU A 920 -39.67 -3.06 5.57
N HIS A 921 -40.19 -3.90 6.47
CA HIS A 921 -41.62 -4.23 6.50
C HIS A 921 -42.50 -3.00 6.64
N TRP A 922 -42.17 -2.10 7.56
CA TRP A 922 -42.95 -0.86 7.77
C TRP A 922 -42.76 0.12 6.62
N LEU A 923 -41.61 0.27 6.04
CA LEU A 923 -41.38 1.08 4.85
C LEU A 923 -42.26 0.62 3.66
N ILE A 924 -42.41 -0.69 3.47
CA ILE A 924 -43.29 -1.26 2.42
C ILE A 924 -44.75 -1.00 2.70
N ARG A 925 -45.16 -1.07 3.97
CA ARG A 925 -46.56 -0.87 4.36
C ARG A 925 -47.02 0.61 4.36
N LEU A 926 -46.18 1.49 4.88
CA LEU A 926 -46.54 2.92 5.02
C LEU A 926 -46.54 3.65 3.66
N PHE A 927 -45.74 3.22 2.71
CA PHE A 927 -45.58 3.94 1.46
C PHE A 927 -46.00 3.07 0.25
N ALA A 928 -47.25 3.24 -0.16
CA ALA A 928 -47.88 2.47 -1.26
C ALA A 928 -47.22 2.78 -2.64
N ARG A 929 -46.88 4.07 -2.90
CA ARG A 929 -46.30 4.51 -4.16
C ARG A 929 -44.80 4.14 -4.25
N ALA A 930 -44.38 3.42 -5.31
CA ALA A 930 -43.01 2.90 -5.46
C ALA A 930 -41.93 4.00 -5.41
N GLY A 931 -42.15 5.14 -6.06
CA GLY A 931 -41.21 6.28 -6.04
C GLY A 931 -41.06 6.91 -4.68
N LEU A 932 -42.16 7.14 -3.93
CA LEU A 932 -42.11 7.70 -2.58
C LEU A 932 -41.45 6.73 -1.60
N ARG A 933 -41.70 5.44 -1.71
CA ARG A 933 -41.08 4.38 -0.92
C ARG A 933 -39.55 4.35 -1.14
N GLN A 934 -39.12 4.51 -2.39
CA GLN A 934 -37.71 4.56 -2.72
C GLN A 934 -37.02 5.82 -2.16
N ALA A 935 -37.65 6.99 -2.27
CA ALA A 935 -37.15 8.23 -1.71
C ALA A 935 -37.00 8.15 -0.18
N VAL A 936 -38.06 7.66 0.50
CA VAL A 936 -38.06 7.49 1.97
C VAL A 936 -37.01 6.45 2.39
N ALA A 937 -36.86 5.36 1.63
CA ALA A 937 -35.80 4.38 1.90
C ALA A 937 -34.42 5.03 1.84
N TYR A 938 -34.11 5.85 0.84
CA TYR A 938 -32.84 6.57 0.77
C TYR A 938 -32.67 7.56 1.94
N ILE A 939 -33.72 8.27 2.34
CA ILE A 939 -33.67 9.16 3.52
C ILE A 939 -33.37 8.34 4.78
N VAL A 940 -34.02 7.21 4.99
CA VAL A 940 -33.76 6.32 6.13
C VAL A 940 -32.32 5.79 6.10
N LEU A 941 -31.82 5.40 4.93
CA LEU A 941 -30.44 4.93 4.76
C LEU A 941 -29.43 6.02 5.12
N VAL A 942 -29.63 7.24 4.64
CA VAL A 942 -28.77 8.39 4.96
C VAL A 942 -28.85 8.72 6.45
N ALA A 943 -30.04 8.70 7.04
CA ALA A 943 -30.25 8.96 8.48
C ALA A 943 -29.53 7.89 9.32
N VAL A 944 -29.58 6.61 8.94
CA VAL A 944 -28.86 5.52 9.63
C VAL A 944 -27.35 5.71 9.52
N ILE A 945 -26.81 6.07 8.35
CA ILE A 945 -25.38 6.36 8.18
C ILE A 945 -24.98 7.54 9.09
N TRP A 946 -25.72 8.63 9.02
CA TRP A 946 -25.43 9.81 9.84
C TRP A 946 -25.49 9.50 11.35
N PHE A 947 -26.55 8.80 11.79
CA PHE A 947 -26.70 8.38 13.18
C PHE A 947 -25.52 7.51 13.64
N THR A 948 -25.06 6.60 12.78
CA THR A 948 -23.98 5.67 13.10
C THR A 948 -22.60 6.35 13.18
N LEU A 949 -22.40 7.41 12.39
CA LEU A 949 -21.12 8.11 12.31
C LEU A 949 -20.99 9.32 13.24
N ARG A 950 -22.09 9.92 13.68
CA ARG A 950 -22.10 11.20 14.42
C ARG A 950 -21.30 11.17 15.73
N SER A 951 -21.31 10.06 16.43
CA SER A 951 -20.69 9.91 17.76
C SER A 951 -19.20 9.52 17.71
N TRP A 952 -18.69 9.14 16.52
CA TRP A 952 -17.32 8.68 16.40
C TRP A 952 -16.25 9.65 16.92
N PRO A 953 -16.27 10.95 16.57
CA PRO A 953 -15.20 11.86 17.01
C PRO A 953 -15.12 11.96 18.54
N GLN A 954 -16.25 12.05 19.21
CA GLN A 954 -16.32 12.20 20.66
C GLN A 954 -15.93 10.91 21.39
N GLU A 955 -16.53 9.79 20.99
CA GLU A 955 -16.27 8.48 21.60
C GLU A 955 -14.82 8.04 21.38
N LEU A 956 -14.29 8.25 20.16
CA LEU A 956 -12.92 7.91 19.84
C LEU A 956 -11.93 8.80 20.61
N ALA A 957 -12.15 10.10 20.71
CA ALA A 957 -11.29 10.98 21.47
C ALA A 957 -11.25 10.60 22.97
N SER A 958 -12.41 10.27 23.55
CA SER A 958 -12.49 9.75 24.91
C SER A 958 -11.71 8.42 25.08
N PHE A 959 -11.94 7.49 24.16
CA PHE A 959 -11.30 6.17 24.20
C PHE A 959 -9.77 6.25 24.02
N THR A 960 -9.29 7.10 23.10
CA THR A 960 -7.86 7.28 22.85
C THR A 960 -7.18 8.10 23.93
N GLY A 961 -7.87 9.04 24.55
CA GLY A 961 -7.39 9.78 25.70
C GLY A 961 -7.03 8.83 26.85
N TRP A 962 -7.97 7.95 27.20
CA TRP A 962 -7.76 7.00 28.30
C TRP A 962 -6.79 5.85 27.94
N ARG A 963 -6.91 5.24 26.75
CA ARG A 963 -6.11 4.05 26.37
C ARG A 963 -4.81 4.34 25.65
N GLY A 964 -4.53 5.55 25.28
CA GLY A 964 -3.32 5.91 24.54
C GLY A 964 -2.49 6.98 25.23
N THR A 965 -3.05 8.16 25.38
CA THR A 965 -2.30 9.33 25.89
C THR A 965 -1.93 9.17 27.35
N GLU A 966 -2.87 8.81 28.21
CA GLU A 966 -2.62 8.61 29.64
C GLU A 966 -1.67 7.46 29.91
N GLN A 967 -1.78 6.37 29.14
CA GLN A 967 -0.89 5.23 29.29
C GLN A 967 0.54 5.56 28.89
N ARG A 968 0.75 6.28 27.79
CA ARG A 968 2.10 6.77 27.41
C ARG A 968 2.67 7.69 28.46
N ARG A 969 1.86 8.59 29.02
CA ARG A 969 2.25 9.48 30.09
C ARG A 969 2.70 8.73 31.35
N LEU A 970 1.94 7.72 31.77
CA LEU A 970 2.30 6.87 32.91
C LEU A 970 3.63 6.13 32.69
N LEU A 971 3.91 5.69 31.45
CA LEU A 971 5.14 5.01 31.11
C LEU A 971 6.34 5.96 30.95
N GLN A 972 6.10 7.22 30.69
CA GLN A 972 7.15 8.24 30.64
C GLN A 972 7.51 8.81 32.02
N ASP A 973 6.74 8.50 33.05
CA ASP A 973 7.05 8.88 34.41
C ASP A 973 8.13 7.96 35.01
N GLU A 974 9.38 8.35 34.86
CA GLU A 974 10.53 7.59 35.37
C GLU A 974 10.48 7.35 36.89
N ALA A 975 9.87 8.25 37.67
CA ALA A 975 9.75 8.10 39.11
C ALA A 975 8.76 6.97 39.45
N ALA A 976 7.62 6.89 38.78
CA ALA A 976 6.64 5.82 38.91
C ALA A 976 7.22 4.48 38.45
N ALA A 977 7.97 4.48 37.33
CA ALA A 977 8.64 3.30 36.82
C ALA A 977 9.68 2.74 37.79
N ARG A 978 10.49 3.61 38.41
CA ARG A 978 11.48 3.22 39.43
C ARG A 978 10.83 2.68 40.71
N ALA A 979 9.68 3.21 41.10
CA ALA A 979 8.93 2.74 42.27
C ALA A 979 8.28 1.34 42.05
N GLY A 980 8.25 0.84 40.83
CA GLY A 980 7.66 -0.47 40.51
C GLY A 980 6.14 -0.52 40.79
N ALA A 981 5.45 0.61 40.71
CA ALA A 981 4.02 0.71 40.94
C ALA A 981 3.23 -0.12 39.93
N THR A 982 2.10 -0.71 40.34
CA THR A 982 1.16 -1.40 39.47
C THR A 982 0.00 -0.49 39.13
N VAL A 983 -0.36 -0.39 37.85
CA VAL A 983 -1.47 0.44 37.40
C VAL A 983 -2.48 -0.38 36.60
N PRO A 984 -3.78 -0.12 36.76
CA PRO A 984 -4.83 -0.92 36.06
C PRO A 984 -4.68 -0.89 34.55
N ALA A 985 -4.26 0.22 33.97
CA ALA A 985 -4.04 0.35 32.53
C ALA A 985 -2.96 -0.60 31.97
N LEU A 986 -2.06 -1.10 32.80
CA LEU A 986 -1.02 -2.07 32.45
C LEU A 986 -1.41 -3.51 32.80
N GLY A 987 -2.70 -3.79 33.12
CA GLY A 987 -3.16 -5.10 33.55
C GLY A 987 -2.56 -5.54 34.90
N TYR A 988 -2.35 -4.58 35.80
CA TYR A 988 -1.63 -4.77 37.08
C TYR A 988 -0.19 -5.23 36.92
N MET A 989 0.39 -5.08 35.74
CA MET A 989 1.82 -5.29 35.51
C MET A 989 2.61 -4.17 36.21
N ARG A 990 3.77 -4.51 36.75
CA ARG A 990 4.68 -3.51 37.30
C ARG A 990 5.19 -2.59 36.18
N THR A 991 5.28 -1.30 36.47
CA THR A 991 5.71 -0.29 35.48
C THR A 991 7.13 -0.51 34.98
N ASP A 992 8.07 -0.94 35.85
CA ASP A 992 9.43 -1.31 35.48
C ASP A 992 9.47 -2.46 34.46
N ARG A 993 8.64 -3.47 34.67
CA ARG A 993 8.49 -4.62 33.74
C ARG A 993 7.88 -4.22 32.40
N ALA A 994 6.86 -3.36 32.43
CA ALA A 994 6.26 -2.83 31.21
C ALA A 994 7.28 -2.04 30.38
N MET A 995 8.09 -1.19 31.02
CA MET A 995 9.16 -0.44 30.38
C MET A 995 10.22 -1.35 29.76
N GLU A 996 10.64 -2.39 30.44
CA GLU A 996 11.57 -3.39 29.88
C GLU A 996 11.04 -4.00 28.59
N LEU A 997 9.75 -4.40 28.57
CA LEU A 997 9.11 -4.96 27.39
C LEU A 997 9.00 -3.97 26.24
N ILE A 998 8.67 -2.71 26.55
CA ILE A 998 8.57 -1.64 25.56
C ILE A 998 9.93 -1.44 24.87
N HIS A 999 11.00 -1.34 25.62
CA HIS A 999 12.34 -1.17 25.05
C HIS A 999 12.78 -2.41 24.27
N ARG A 1000 12.58 -3.62 24.83
CA ARG A 1000 13.02 -4.86 24.22
C ARG A 1000 12.34 -5.16 22.90
N TYR A 1001 11.05 -4.89 22.78
CA TYR A 1001 10.23 -5.17 21.58
C TYR A 1001 9.94 -3.93 20.75
N ASN A 1002 10.53 -2.78 21.10
CA ASN A 1002 10.30 -1.49 20.42
C ASN A 1002 8.81 -1.15 20.28
N LEU A 1003 8.05 -1.33 21.36
CA LEU A 1003 6.60 -1.12 21.33
C LEU A 1003 6.25 0.37 21.18
N HIS A 1004 5.44 0.70 20.14
CA HIS A 1004 5.06 2.08 19.82
C HIS A 1004 3.67 2.20 19.19
#